data_62e18f6419d64ca756835345ed7670fa
#
_entry.id   62e18f6419d64ca756835345ed7670fa
#
_cell.length_a   1.000
_cell.length_b   1.000
_cell.length_c   1.000
_cell.angle_alpha   90.00
_cell.angle_beta   90.00
_cell.angle_gamma   90.00
#
_symmetry.space_group_name_H-M   'P 1'
#
loop_
_entity.id
_entity.type
_entity.pdbx_description
1 polymer ?
#
loop_
_entity_poly.entity_id
_entity_poly.type
_entity_poly.pdbx_seq_one_letter_code
_entity_poly.pdbx_strand_id
1 'polypeptide(L)'
;MRHMLAGLLAVPLIAFSSYSASAQPAEPAPAPVSSLIKKVDIPYQEFTLANGLRVFVHTDRKAPIVAVSVWYDVGSKHEPKGKTGFAHLFEHLMFNGSENAPGDFFEPLQQIGATDLNGTTWFDRTNYFESVPTAALERTLFLESDRMGHLLGAVTQEKLTNQIGVVQNEKRQGDNQPYGLVEYAQIAAMLPADHPYGHSTIGSMADLDAASLEDVKNWFRQHYGPNNAILVLAGDIDAATAKPLVEKYFGDIARGPQQAKIASPVPTLSARKDEVMKDRVATTRLYRDWIVPGLNDADAVPLSVGATVLGGLASSRLDNILVRDEKLAVRVSAELQQFAQLSMFEVQVDVKPGVDAAAVSKRLDAILADYFKNGPSAEEVKRVATRTVANRISGLESVGGFGGKAVALAEGELYSDDPEFYRKQLAGYAAATPAQVTAAMQKWLSRPVYALTVVPGEREAYEEAKASRGTFAPSYYKAPAKGEKPLAAPAKIAPLEATEGSGTSAPLAAVDRSKLPDVGPIADLDFPTVTRAKLSNGIEIVYAHRDAVPITQVSLSFDAGNAADSKARLGTQSLMLALLDEGTTTRNSVQIAERQEILGASISSYASMDRTSVNLFALSDNLAPSLELYADIVRNPAFAPAEVERLRVQQLARISDEMTQPQGLALRTLPPLLYGKAHPYGVPFTGTGDPKAVEKVSRDELIAFHRAWFRPEKATIFVVSDQPLATITPLLETRFGQWAATGPAGAKNFSAAIPAPKPRIVLVDRKDSPQSLIVGGLVLPLKGTEEITSLLSANDVLGGNFLSRINMDLRETKGWSYGVRAQVNRVVERTPYLVFAPVQADKTGPSIAALQQQIRDFLGSKGVTAAELERTRNGSIRELPGSYETAADVLGGIQRNVLYRRSDDYYDTLAARYRAMTAAELDKAARDAIKADQMVWVVVGDAAKIRSQLDGLGLPVEVVPAAQ
;
A
#
# COMPACT_ATOMS: atom_id res chain seq x y z
N MET A 1 11.60 -46.74 -86.95
CA MET A 1 12.59 -47.81 -86.80
C MET A 1 13.33 -47.65 -85.52
N ARG A 2 13.00 -48.50 -84.57
CA ARG A 2 13.88 -49.37 -83.74
C ARG A 2 15.10 -48.63 -83.20
N HIS A 3 15.39 -48.56 -81.88
CA HIS A 3 15.43 -49.63 -80.87
C HIS A 3 15.31 -49.02 -79.38
N MET A 4 14.76 -49.85 -78.50
CA MET A 4 14.79 -49.74 -77.02
C MET A 4 16.21 -49.85 -76.51
N LEU A 5 16.49 -49.20 -75.44
CA LEU A 5 17.37 -49.70 -74.36
C LEU A 5 16.93 -49.11 -72.98
N ALA A 6 16.64 -50.05 -72.05
CA ALA A 6 16.25 -49.81 -70.71
C ALA A 6 17.44 -49.42 -69.85
N GLY A 7 17.30 -48.38 -69.08
CA GLY A 7 18.24 -47.99 -68.03
C GLY A 7 17.56 -48.08 -66.63
N LEU A 8 17.98 -49.01 -65.78
CA LEU A 8 17.59 -49.13 -64.38
C LEU A 8 18.10 -47.91 -63.58
N LEU A 9 17.20 -47.13 -63.08
CA LEU A 9 17.49 -46.14 -62.06
C LEU A 9 17.24 -46.80 -60.71
N ALA A 10 18.33 -46.98 -59.93
CA ALA A 10 18.28 -47.34 -58.52
C ALA A 10 17.85 -46.11 -57.71
N VAL A 11 16.72 -46.17 -57.02
CA VAL A 11 16.24 -45.20 -56.07
C VAL A 11 16.82 -45.55 -54.68
N PRO A 12 17.55 -44.63 -53.97
CA PRO A 12 17.97 -44.90 -52.63
C PRO A 12 16.76 -44.81 -51.73
N LEU A 13 16.45 -45.85 -50.96
CA LEU A 13 15.54 -45.79 -49.81
C LEU A 13 16.15 -44.85 -48.71
N ILE A 14 15.56 -43.67 -48.59
CA ILE A 14 15.79 -42.83 -47.43
C ILE A 14 14.94 -43.41 -46.29
N ALA A 15 15.59 -44.01 -45.30
CA ALA A 15 14.95 -44.43 -44.07
C ALA A 15 14.51 -43.17 -43.28
N PHE A 16 13.23 -42.89 -43.26
CA PHE A 16 12.64 -41.93 -42.32
C PHE A 16 12.78 -42.51 -40.91
N SER A 17 13.78 -42.02 -40.16
CA SER A 17 13.82 -42.20 -38.72
C SER A 17 12.64 -41.41 -38.16
N SER A 18 11.61 -42.07 -37.71
CA SER A 18 10.54 -41.54 -36.92
C SER A 18 11.13 -41.06 -35.58
N TYR A 19 11.43 -39.78 -35.48
CA TYR A 19 11.60 -39.14 -34.18
C TYR A 19 10.25 -39.29 -33.44
N SER A 20 10.20 -40.22 -32.51
CA SER A 20 9.15 -40.24 -31.49
C SER A 20 9.27 -38.93 -30.73
N ALA A 21 8.38 -38.01 -31.02
CA ALA A 21 8.15 -36.86 -30.11
C ALA A 21 7.78 -37.51 -28.76
N SER A 22 8.70 -37.47 -27.82
CA SER A 22 8.39 -37.78 -26.43
C SER A 22 7.28 -36.82 -26.01
N ALA A 23 6.07 -37.35 -25.79
CA ALA A 23 5.00 -36.57 -25.23
C ALA A 23 5.52 -35.93 -23.92
N GLN A 24 5.58 -34.59 -23.85
CA GLN A 24 5.82 -33.91 -22.60
C GLN A 24 4.79 -34.45 -21.60
N PRO A 25 5.20 -34.77 -20.36
CA PRO A 25 4.25 -35.16 -19.33
C PRO A 25 3.17 -34.07 -19.24
N ALA A 26 1.92 -34.48 -19.25
CA ALA A 26 0.82 -33.53 -19.11
C ALA A 26 1.04 -32.69 -17.84
N GLU A 27 1.00 -31.37 -17.99
CA GLU A 27 1.11 -30.46 -16.84
C GLU A 27 0.05 -30.81 -15.78
N PRO A 28 0.38 -30.81 -14.48
CA PRO A 28 -0.62 -31.07 -13.43
C PRO A 28 -1.77 -30.07 -13.55
N ALA A 29 -3.01 -30.59 -13.48
CA ALA A 29 -4.19 -29.74 -13.55
C ALA A 29 -4.26 -28.86 -12.29
N PRO A 30 -4.61 -27.56 -12.43
CA PRO A 30 -4.81 -26.68 -11.28
C PRO A 30 -5.95 -27.17 -10.37
N ALA A 31 -5.84 -26.88 -9.07
CA ALA A 31 -6.91 -27.16 -8.12
C ALA A 31 -8.20 -26.43 -8.53
N PRO A 32 -9.37 -27.09 -8.52
CA PRO A 32 -10.62 -26.46 -8.92
C PRO A 32 -11.04 -25.39 -7.92
N VAL A 33 -11.56 -24.25 -8.39
CA VAL A 33 -12.01 -23.11 -7.56
C VAL A 33 -12.97 -23.55 -6.46
N SER A 34 -13.85 -24.51 -6.74
CA SER A 34 -14.81 -25.05 -5.76
C SER A 34 -14.13 -25.77 -4.57
N SER A 35 -12.91 -26.29 -4.73
CA SER A 35 -12.13 -26.85 -3.61
C SER A 35 -11.42 -25.75 -2.83
N LEU A 36 -10.96 -24.72 -3.51
CA LEU A 36 -10.26 -23.58 -2.89
C LEU A 36 -11.20 -22.76 -2.01
N ILE A 37 -12.41 -22.47 -2.45
CA ILE A 37 -13.42 -21.73 -1.67
C ILE A 37 -13.70 -22.39 -0.30
N LYS A 38 -13.69 -23.72 -0.23
CA LYS A 38 -13.92 -24.46 1.02
C LYS A 38 -12.84 -24.22 2.08
N LYS A 39 -11.68 -23.66 1.69
CA LYS A 39 -10.59 -23.28 2.58
C LYS A 39 -10.77 -21.89 3.18
N VAL A 40 -11.73 -21.11 2.68
CA VAL A 40 -12.02 -19.77 3.18
C VAL A 40 -13.15 -19.87 4.21
N ASP A 41 -12.74 -19.85 5.48
CA ASP A 41 -13.67 -19.94 6.62
C ASP A 41 -13.23 -19.01 7.76
N ILE A 42 -14.17 -18.18 8.24
CA ILE A 42 -13.96 -17.28 9.38
C ILE A 42 -15.11 -17.56 10.37
N PRO A 43 -15.01 -18.65 11.16
CA PRO A 43 -16.05 -18.97 12.14
C PRO A 43 -16.07 -17.90 13.23
N TYR A 44 -17.26 -17.49 13.65
CA TYR A 44 -17.43 -16.47 14.69
C TYR A 44 -18.57 -16.82 15.64
N GLN A 45 -18.57 -16.14 16.79
CA GLN A 45 -19.69 -16.09 17.73
C GLN A 45 -20.13 -14.63 17.84
N GLU A 46 -21.44 -14.41 18.00
CA GLU A 46 -21.98 -13.06 18.10
C GLU A 46 -22.80 -12.87 19.39
N PHE A 47 -22.84 -11.63 19.88
CA PHE A 47 -23.77 -11.18 20.90
C PHE A 47 -24.02 -9.67 20.77
N THR A 48 -25.17 -9.22 21.27
CA THR A 48 -25.55 -7.81 21.26
C THR A 48 -25.71 -7.33 22.69
N LEU A 49 -25.14 -6.18 23.03
CA LEU A 49 -25.34 -5.53 24.33
C LEU A 49 -26.73 -4.85 24.41
N ALA A 50 -27.20 -4.59 25.63
CA ALA A 50 -28.46 -3.92 25.86
C ALA A 50 -28.58 -2.53 25.21
N ASN A 51 -27.45 -1.81 25.07
CA ASN A 51 -27.36 -0.53 24.38
C ASN A 51 -27.34 -0.63 22.85
N GLY A 52 -27.32 -1.84 22.31
CA GLY A 52 -27.39 -2.10 20.87
C GLY A 52 -26.04 -2.32 20.18
N LEU A 53 -24.91 -2.30 20.89
CA LEU A 53 -23.61 -2.63 20.32
C LEU A 53 -23.60 -4.10 19.89
N ARG A 54 -23.35 -4.37 18.62
CA ARG A 54 -23.17 -5.70 18.05
C ARG A 54 -21.72 -6.12 18.11
N VAL A 55 -21.46 -7.33 18.58
CA VAL A 55 -20.10 -7.83 18.82
C VAL A 55 -19.92 -9.18 18.15
N PHE A 56 -18.84 -9.30 17.37
CA PHE A 56 -18.43 -10.53 16.68
C PHE A 56 -17.07 -10.97 17.21
N VAL A 57 -16.91 -12.24 17.53
CA VAL A 57 -15.67 -12.81 18.08
C VAL A 57 -15.24 -13.98 17.21
N HIS A 58 -14.08 -13.85 16.56
CA HIS A 58 -13.41 -14.91 15.82
C HIS A 58 -12.19 -15.40 16.59
N THR A 59 -12.16 -16.68 16.98
CA THR A 59 -11.03 -17.29 17.69
C THR A 59 -9.97 -17.79 16.70
N ASP A 60 -8.77 -17.25 16.83
CA ASP A 60 -7.57 -17.68 16.08
C ASP A 60 -6.34 -17.61 16.99
N ARG A 61 -5.81 -18.78 17.36
CA ARG A 61 -4.75 -18.91 18.38
C ARG A 61 -3.35 -19.08 17.79
N LYS A 62 -3.16 -18.73 16.51
CA LYS A 62 -1.85 -18.87 15.83
C LYS A 62 -0.77 -17.91 16.34
N ALA A 63 -1.18 -16.80 16.94
CA ALA A 63 -0.32 -15.80 17.58
C ALA A 63 -1.03 -15.23 18.81
N PRO A 64 -0.29 -14.82 19.87
CA PRO A 64 -0.88 -14.29 21.10
C PRO A 64 -1.30 -12.81 20.94
N ILE A 65 -2.10 -12.52 19.91
CA ILE A 65 -2.60 -11.20 19.56
C ILE A 65 -4.11 -11.22 19.34
N VAL A 66 -4.74 -10.07 19.53
CA VAL A 66 -6.16 -9.85 19.24
C VAL A 66 -6.30 -8.57 18.41
N ALA A 67 -6.92 -8.67 17.26
CA ALA A 67 -7.40 -7.51 16.52
C ALA A 67 -8.67 -6.98 17.17
N VAL A 68 -8.69 -5.70 17.46
CA VAL A 68 -9.85 -4.94 17.93
C VAL A 68 -10.24 -4.00 16.79
N SER A 69 -11.47 -4.11 16.29
CA SER A 69 -11.93 -3.33 15.15
C SER A 69 -13.32 -2.78 15.43
N VAL A 70 -13.43 -1.46 15.48
CA VAL A 70 -14.67 -0.73 15.75
C VAL A 70 -15.11 0.00 14.49
N TRP A 71 -16.30 -0.32 14.01
CA TRP A 71 -16.86 0.22 12.78
C TRP A 71 -18.15 0.98 13.07
N TYR A 72 -18.23 2.21 12.59
CA TYR A 72 -19.41 3.06 12.70
C TYR A 72 -20.08 3.21 11.34
N ASP A 73 -21.42 3.03 11.28
CA ASP A 73 -22.22 3.31 10.07
C ASP A 73 -22.40 4.82 9.91
N VAL A 74 -21.28 5.51 9.70
CA VAL A 74 -21.22 6.93 9.42
C VAL A 74 -19.98 7.23 8.56
N GLY A 75 -20.20 7.90 7.45
CA GLY A 75 -19.15 8.35 6.54
C GLY A 75 -19.56 9.64 5.86
N SER A 76 -18.83 10.05 4.82
CA SER A 76 -19.07 11.34 4.17
C SER A 76 -20.48 11.49 3.54
N LYS A 77 -21.15 10.41 3.19
CA LYS A 77 -22.55 10.46 2.70
C LYS A 77 -23.56 11.07 3.71
N HIS A 78 -23.20 11.13 5.00
CA HIS A 78 -24.03 11.67 6.06
C HIS A 78 -23.77 13.16 6.30
N GLU A 79 -22.78 13.74 5.62
CA GLU A 79 -22.38 15.13 5.83
C GLU A 79 -23.44 16.13 5.33
N PRO A 80 -23.79 17.12 6.17
CA PRO A 80 -24.70 18.17 5.73
C PRO A 80 -24.02 19.06 4.65
N LYS A 81 -24.82 19.66 3.79
CA LYS A 81 -24.33 20.65 2.81
C LYS A 81 -23.55 21.78 3.49
N GLY A 82 -22.38 22.12 2.93
CA GLY A 82 -21.47 23.12 3.47
C GLY A 82 -20.69 22.63 4.71
N LYS A 83 -20.59 21.32 4.90
CA LYS A 83 -19.86 20.66 5.96
C LYS A 83 -19.13 19.42 5.45
N THR A 84 -18.61 19.48 4.21
CA THR A 84 -17.87 18.39 3.61
C THR A 84 -16.52 18.18 4.30
N GLY A 85 -16.13 16.94 4.49
CA GLY A 85 -14.92 16.56 5.23
C GLY A 85 -15.12 16.37 6.73
N PHE A 86 -16.36 16.49 7.26
CA PHE A 86 -16.64 16.36 8.69
C PHE A 86 -16.40 14.96 9.22
N ALA A 87 -16.81 13.93 8.50
CA ALA A 87 -16.59 12.55 8.88
C ALA A 87 -15.09 12.25 9.03
N HIS A 88 -14.29 12.71 8.09
CA HIS A 88 -12.83 12.55 8.11
C HIS A 88 -12.15 13.42 9.18
N LEU A 89 -12.55 14.69 9.32
CA LEU A 89 -12.07 15.54 10.41
C LEU A 89 -12.38 14.92 11.79
N PHE A 90 -13.56 14.29 11.91
CA PHE A 90 -13.94 13.63 13.13
C PHE A 90 -13.10 12.35 13.40
N GLU A 91 -12.76 11.59 12.38
CA GLU A 91 -11.77 10.51 12.49
C GLU A 91 -10.49 11.00 13.16
N HIS A 92 -9.92 12.13 12.69
CA HIS A 92 -8.73 12.74 13.29
C HIS A 92 -8.93 13.14 14.76
N LEU A 93 -10.07 13.72 15.09
CA LEU A 93 -10.38 14.12 16.46
C LEU A 93 -10.49 12.94 17.42
N MET A 94 -10.89 11.76 16.94
CA MET A 94 -10.95 10.53 17.73
C MET A 94 -9.58 10.03 18.18
N PHE A 95 -8.48 10.49 17.55
CA PHE A 95 -7.11 10.18 17.96
C PHE A 95 -6.53 11.18 18.97
N ASN A 96 -7.21 12.27 19.29
CA ASN A 96 -6.71 13.30 20.20
C ASN A 96 -7.06 13.06 21.68
N GLY A 97 -7.29 11.79 22.05
CA GLY A 97 -7.60 11.37 23.41
C GLY A 97 -9.05 11.57 23.81
N SER A 98 -9.40 11.06 24.97
CA SER A 98 -10.74 11.07 25.57
C SER A 98 -10.70 11.65 26.99
N GLU A 99 -11.83 11.72 27.66
CA GLU A 99 -11.95 12.35 28.98
C GLU A 99 -11.11 11.65 30.06
N ASN A 100 -10.99 10.32 29.98
CA ASN A 100 -10.27 9.51 30.96
C ASN A 100 -8.92 8.98 30.45
N ALA A 101 -8.63 9.19 29.15
CA ALA A 101 -7.33 8.95 28.54
C ALA A 101 -6.90 10.17 27.72
N PRO A 102 -6.52 11.27 28.42
CA PRO A 102 -6.11 12.49 27.75
C PRO A 102 -4.76 12.33 27.04
N GLY A 103 -4.53 13.11 26.01
CA GLY A 103 -3.30 13.07 25.20
C GLY A 103 -3.56 12.46 23.85
N ASP A 104 -2.51 11.91 23.25
CA ASP A 104 -2.60 11.22 21.96
C ASP A 104 -3.05 9.77 22.16
N PHE A 105 -4.04 9.32 21.37
CA PHE A 105 -4.59 7.97 21.46
C PHE A 105 -3.58 6.89 21.08
N PHE A 106 -2.63 7.20 20.20
CA PHE A 106 -1.56 6.29 19.84
C PHE A 106 -0.59 5.98 20.98
N GLU A 107 -0.44 6.93 21.93
CA GLU A 107 0.56 6.77 23.00
C GLU A 107 0.31 5.53 23.88
N PRO A 108 -0.85 5.37 24.53
CA PRO A 108 -1.11 4.19 25.36
C PRO A 108 -1.13 2.89 24.54
N LEU A 109 -1.50 2.94 23.25
CA LEU A 109 -1.52 1.76 22.36
C LEU A 109 -0.11 1.35 21.93
N GLN A 110 0.75 2.28 21.57
CA GLN A 110 2.16 1.97 21.28
C GLN A 110 2.91 1.42 22.52
N GLN A 111 2.60 1.94 23.70
CA GLN A 111 3.19 1.42 24.97
C GLN A 111 2.84 -0.06 25.21
N ILE A 112 1.69 -0.51 24.76
CA ILE A 112 1.24 -1.91 24.89
C ILE A 112 1.60 -2.78 23.69
N GLY A 113 2.28 -2.24 22.68
CA GLY A 113 2.74 -2.98 21.52
C GLY A 113 1.68 -3.20 20.45
N ALA A 114 0.75 -2.27 20.30
CA ALA A 114 -0.22 -2.31 19.22
C ALA A 114 0.48 -2.24 17.85
N THR A 115 0.04 -3.10 16.95
CA THR A 115 0.37 -3.08 15.51
C THR A 115 -0.87 -2.77 14.69
N ASP A 116 -0.74 -2.50 13.39
CA ASP A 116 -1.84 -2.20 12.48
C ASP A 116 -2.77 -1.06 12.92
N LEU A 117 -2.28 -0.21 13.83
CA LEU A 117 -3.06 0.88 14.42
C LEU A 117 -3.40 1.95 13.38
N ASN A 118 -4.70 2.11 13.09
CA ASN A 118 -5.18 3.11 12.13
C ASN A 118 -6.68 3.45 12.33
N GLY A 119 -7.12 4.49 11.63
CA GLY A 119 -8.51 4.79 11.32
C GLY A 119 -8.68 5.08 9.84
N THR A 120 -9.87 4.90 9.32
CA THR A 120 -10.19 5.27 7.94
C THR A 120 -11.63 5.74 7.83
N THR A 121 -11.84 6.74 6.98
CA THR A 121 -13.18 7.23 6.64
C THR A 121 -13.43 7.07 5.14
N TRP A 122 -14.63 6.63 4.80
CA TRP A 122 -15.09 6.52 3.43
C TRP A 122 -16.51 7.06 3.29
N PHE A 123 -17.13 6.89 2.15
CA PHE A 123 -18.51 7.39 1.96
C PHE A 123 -19.50 6.77 2.96
N ASP A 124 -19.36 5.48 3.26
CA ASP A 124 -20.35 4.72 4.01
C ASP A 124 -20.03 4.56 5.49
N ARG A 125 -18.76 4.59 5.86
CA ARG A 125 -18.30 4.21 7.19
C ARG A 125 -17.10 5.00 7.68
N THR A 126 -16.92 5.02 9.00
CA THR A 126 -15.65 5.35 9.68
C THR A 126 -15.28 4.19 10.58
N ASN A 127 -14.03 3.73 10.53
CA ASN A 127 -13.58 2.65 11.39
C ASN A 127 -12.24 2.94 12.05
N TYR A 128 -12.00 2.23 13.14
CA TYR A 128 -10.75 2.27 13.90
C TYR A 128 -10.35 0.84 14.20
N PHE A 129 -9.07 0.55 14.13
CA PHE A 129 -8.59 -0.80 14.37
C PHE A 129 -7.13 -0.81 14.83
N GLU A 130 -6.82 -1.80 15.65
CA GLU A 130 -5.48 -2.15 16.09
C GLU A 130 -5.39 -3.65 16.35
N SER A 131 -4.18 -4.19 16.25
CA SER A 131 -3.83 -5.55 16.70
C SER A 131 -2.97 -5.41 17.95
N VAL A 132 -3.39 -6.03 19.06
CA VAL A 132 -2.70 -5.91 20.35
C VAL A 132 -2.35 -7.27 20.93
N PRO A 133 -1.28 -7.39 21.73
CA PRO A 133 -1.05 -8.60 22.52
C PRO A 133 -2.26 -8.95 23.38
N THR A 134 -2.60 -10.24 23.46
CA THR A 134 -3.78 -10.74 24.20
C THR A 134 -3.87 -10.17 25.62
N ALA A 135 -2.73 -10.06 26.33
CA ALA A 135 -2.68 -9.52 27.70
C ALA A 135 -2.97 -8.00 27.77
N ALA A 136 -3.01 -7.31 26.65
CA ALA A 136 -3.30 -5.87 26.56
C ALA A 136 -4.76 -5.58 26.15
N LEU A 137 -5.54 -6.61 25.82
CA LEU A 137 -6.92 -6.45 25.32
C LEU A 137 -7.79 -5.62 26.25
N GLU A 138 -7.71 -5.83 27.56
CA GLU A 138 -8.55 -5.11 28.53
C GLU A 138 -8.28 -3.59 28.51
N ARG A 139 -7.03 -3.18 28.39
CA ARG A 139 -6.66 -1.76 28.22
C ARG A 139 -7.17 -1.19 26.91
N THR A 140 -7.09 -1.96 25.84
CA THR A 140 -7.59 -1.56 24.52
C THR A 140 -9.10 -1.36 24.54
N LEU A 141 -9.84 -2.27 25.12
CA LEU A 141 -11.30 -2.13 25.25
C LEU A 141 -11.68 -0.94 26.16
N PHE A 142 -10.89 -0.63 27.17
CA PHE A 142 -11.06 0.60 27.94
C PHE A 142 -10.92 1.83 27.04
N LEU A 143 -9.84 1.94 26.26
CA LEU A 143 -9.56 3.07 25.39
C LEU A 143 -10.64 3.23 24.30
N GLU A 144 -11.02 2.16 23.64
CA GLU A 144 -12.07 2.14 22.61
C GLU A 144 -13.44 2.55 23.20
N SER A 145 -13.80 2.02 24.37
CA SER A 145 -15.04 2.39 25.01
C SER A 145 -15.03 3.85 25.54
N ASP A 146 -13.86 4.33 25.96
CA ASP A 146 -13.73 5.71 26.43
C ASP A 146 -13.91 6.72 25.29
N ARG A 147 -13.30 6.47 24.13
CA ARG A 147 -13.54 7.33 22.96
C ARG A 147 -14.96 7.18 22.38
N MET A 148 -15.63 6.02 22.53
CA MET A 148 -17.01 5.84 22.12
C MET A 148 -18.00 6.58 23.05
N GLY A 149 -17.79 6.56 24.38
CA GLY A 149 -18.72 7.09 25.36
C GLY A 149 -18.32 8.40 26.02
N HIS A 150 -17.02 8.73 26.07
CA HIS A 150 -16.43 9.81 26.87
C HIS A 150 -15.45 10.69 26.08
N LEU A 151 -15.76 11.02 24.83
CA LEU A 151 -14.91 11.83 23.96
C LEU A 151 -15.13 13.33 24.15
N LEU A 152 -16.41 13.76 24.29
CA LEU A 152 -16.80 15.16 24.05
C LEU A 152 -16.18 16.17 25.02
N GLY A 153 -15.87 15.78 26.25
CA GLY A 153 -15.18 16.65 27.22
C GLY A 153 -13.71 16.89 26.85
N ALA A 154 -13.11 15.98 26.09
CA ALA A 154 -11.75 16.10 25.61
C ALA A 154 -11.60 16.90 24.31
N VAL A 155 -12.68 17.12 23.56
CA VAL A 155 -12.68 17.91 22.31
C VAL A 155 -12.73 19.39 22.62
N THR A 156 -11.60 20.08 22.41
CA THR A 156 -11.44 21.52 22.65
C THR A 156 -11.32 22.30 21.35
N GLN A 157 -11.52 23.63 21.42
CA GLN A 157 -11.32 24.51 20.25
C GLN A 157 -9.88 24.45 19.73
N GLU A 158 -8.90 24.29 20.63
CA GLU A 158 -7.49 24.19 20.27
C GLU A 158 -7.22 22.91 19.43
N LYS A 159 -7.69 21.75 19.92
CA LYS A 159 -7.58 20.47 19.20
C LYS A 159 -8.29 20.54 17.85
N LEU A 160 -9.51 21.09 17.81
CA LEU A 160 -10.24 21.25 16.54
C LEU A 160 -9.45 22.10 15.54
N THR A 161 -8.92 23.26 15.99
CA THR A 161 -8.14 24.15 15.10
C THR A 161 -6.87 23.47 14.60
N ASN A 162 -6.20 22.69 15.45
CA ASN A 162 -5.03 21.93 15.08
C ASN A 162 -5.39 20.87 14.02
N GLN A 163 -6.41 20.04 14.27
CA GLN A 163 -6.78 18.96 13.35
C GLN A 163 -7.34 19.45 12.02
N ILE A 164 -8.04 20.59 11.97
CA ILE A 164 -8.37 21.26 10.72
C ILE A 164 -7.10 21.52 9.91
N GLY A 165 -6.06 22.05 10.54
CA GLY A 165 -4.76 22.31 9.90
C GLY A 165 -4.09 21.02 9.38
N VAL A 166 -4.17 19.93 10.13
CA VAL A 166 -3.62 18.62 9.75
C VAL A 166 -4.35 18.06 8.53
N VAL A 167 -5.70 18.00 8.53
CA VAL A 167 -6.51 17.55 7.41
C VAL A 167 -6.29 18.40 6.16
N GLN A 168 -6.19 19.72 6.32
CA GLN A 168 -5.87 20.62 5.21
C GLN A 168 -4.48 20.35 4.62
N ASN A 169 -3.50 19.99 5.45
CA ASN A 169 -2.16 19.62 4.97
C ASN A 169 -2.17 18.30 4.22
N GLU A 170 -2.95 17.33 4.69
CA GLU A 170 -3.19 16.06 4.00
C GLU A 170 -3.80 16.29 2.62
N LYS A 171 -4.87 17.11 2.55
CA LYS A 171 -5.49 17.50 1.27
C LYS A 171 -4.47 18.14 0.33
N ARG A 172 -3.66 19.10 0.81
CA ARG A 172 -2.61 19.73 -0.01
C ARG A 172 -1.59 18.71 -0.50
N GLN A 173 -1.25 17.73 0.32
CA GLN A 173 -0.31 16.67 -0.05
C GLN A 173 -0.88 15.78 -1.17
N GLY A 174 -2.13 15.36 -1.05
CA GLY A 174 -2.84 14.59 -2.08
C GLY A 174 -2.98 15.37 -3.37
N ASP A 175 -3.50 16.59 -3.29
CA ASP A 175 -3.70 17.49 -4.43
C ASP A 175 -2.39 17.81 -5.17
N ASN A 176 -1.25 17.84 -4.48
CA ASN A 176 0.06 18.12 -5.08
C ASN A 176 0.66 16.94 -5.87
N GLN A 177 0.07 15.75 -5.77
CA GLN A 177 0.49 14.61 -6.57
C GLN A 177 0.03 14.75 -8.03
N PRO A 178 0.73 14.12 -8.99
CA PRO A 178 0.20 13.93 -10.34
C PRO A 178 -1.17 13.24 -10.29
N TYR A 179 -2.11 13.71 -11.10
CA TYR A 179 -3.51 13.24 -11.14
C TYR A 179 -4.30 13.44 -9.82
N GLY A 180 -3.78 14.14 -8.82
CA GLY A 180 -4.41 14.31 -7.51
C GLY A 180 -5.74 15.06 -7.50
N LEU A 181 -6.14 15.67 -8.63
CA LEU A 181 -7.42 16.39 -8.77
C LEU A 181 -8.49 15.59 -9.53
N VAL A 182 -8.17 14.39 -10.01
CA VAL A 182 -9.06 13.60 -10.88
C VAL A 182 -10.34 13.19 -10.16
N GLU A 183 -10.25 12.71 -8.93
CA GLU A 183 -11.41 12.28 -8.13
C GLU A 183 -12.46 13.39 -8.02
N TYR A 184 -12.02 14.64 -7.78
CA TYR A 184 -12.95 15.77 -7.68
C TYR A 184 -13.68 16.03 -9.00
N ALA A 185 -12.98 15.92 -10.12
CA ALA A 185 -13.58 16.07 -11.45
C ALA A 185 -14.59 14.96 -11.74
N GLN A 186 -14.25 13.72 -11.40
CA GLN A 186 -15.11 12.54 -11.56
C GLN A 186 -16.40 12.69 -10.74
N ILE A 187 -16.29 13.01 -9.46
CA ILE A 187 -17.44 13.24 -8.57
C ILE A 187 -18.33 14.37 -9.12
N ALA A 188 -17.75 15.52 -9.41
CA ALA A 188 -18.51 16.69 -9.90
C ALA A 188 -19.14 16.47 -11.29
N ALA A 189 -18.59 15.56 -12.08
CA ALA A 189 -19.09 15.26 -13.41
C ALA A 189 -20.25 14.27 -13.40
N MET A 190 -20.19 13.27 -12.52
CA MET A 190 -21.07 12.10 -12.56
C MET A 190 -22.16 12.11 -11.50
N LEU A 191 -21.94 12.80 -10.38
CA LEU A 191 -22.87 12.83 -9.26
C LEU A 191 -23.54 14.20 -9.14
N PRO A 192 -24.86 14.27 -8.89
CA PRO A 192 -25.52 15.52 -8.55
C PRO A 192 -24.94 16.13 -7.27
N ALA A 193 -24.85 17.45 -7.19
CA ALA A 193 -24.28 18.15 -6.03
C ALA A 193 -25.04 17.94 -4.71
N ASP A 194 -26.28 17.42 -4.78
CA ASP A 194 -27.08 17.06 -3.64
C ASP A 194 -27.12 15.54 -3.40
N HIS A 195 -26.37 14.77 -4.19
CA HIS A 195 -26.26 13.33 -3.98
C HIS A 195 -25.40 13.03 -2.74
N PRO A 196 -25.73 12.05 -1.89
CA PRO A 196 -24.95 11.73 -0.69
C PRO A 196 -23.45 11.45 -0.96
N TYR A 197 -23.12 10.88 -2.10
CA TYR A 197 -21.73 10.67 -2.56
C TYR A 197 -21.21 11.80 -3.45
N GLY A 198 -21.87 12.95 -3.49
CA GLY A 198 -21.58 14.06 -4.44
C GLY A 198 -20.40 14.95 -4.04
N HIS A 199 -19.59 14.55 -3.08
CA HIS A 199 -18.38 15.26 -2.64
C HIS A 199 -17.30 14.27 -2.17
N SER A 200 -16.04 14.70 -2.17
CA SER A 200 -14.92 13.87 -1.69
C SER A 200 -14.96 13.72 -0.17
N THR A 201 -14.44 12.60 0.33
CA THR A 201 -14.34 12.31 1.78
C THR A 201 -13.40 13.28 2.50
N ILE A 202 -12.34 13.77 1.84
CA ILE A 202 -11.43 14.77 2.41
C ILE A 202 -12.11 16.14 2.58
N GLY A 203 -13.19 16.41 1.86
CA GLY A 203 -13.95 17.66 1.91
C GLY A 203 -13.27 18.85 1.25
N SER A 204 -13.84 20.03 1.47
CA SER A 204 -13.31 21.30 0.96
C SER A 204 -12.57 22.09 2.05
N MET A 205 -11.58 22.89 1.66
CA MET A 205 -10.87 23.78 2.59
C MET A 205 -11.83 24.76 3.30
N ALA A 206 -12.82 25.28 2.56
CA ALA A 206 -13.78 26.22 3.07
C ALA A 206 -14.72 25.63 4.13
N ASP A 207 -15.20 24.39 3.88
CA ASP A 207 -16.09 23.69 4.80
C ASP A 207 -15.35 23.26 6.08
N LEU A 208 -14.07 22.83 5.95
CA LEU A 208 -13.21 22.53 7.09
C LEU A 208 -12.96 23.79 7.95
N ASP A 209 -12.66 24.94 7.35
CA ASP A 209 -12.51 26.22 8.04
C ASP A 209 -13.79 26.68 8.74
N ALA A 210 -14.96 26.32 8.21
CA ALA A 210 -16.27 26.65 8.78
C ALA A 210 -16.72 25.72 9.90
N ALA A 211 -15.94 24.67 10.20
CA ALA A 211 -16.26 23.71 11.26
C ALA A 211 -16.22 24.39 12.65
N SER A 212 -17.34 24.36 13.36
CA SER A 212 -17.42 24.85 14.74
C SER A 212 -17.32 23.70 15.74
N LEU A 213 -16.88 24.01 16.95
CA LEU A 213 -16.82 23.03 18.05
C LEU A 213 -18.19 22.40 18.34
N GLU A 214 -19.26 23.16 18.23
CA GLU A 214 -20.61 22.66 18.47
C GLU A 214 -21.08 21.75 17.34
N ASP A 215 -20.77 22.06 16.08
CA ASP A 215 -21.07 21.17 14.95
C ASP A 215 -20.40 19.80 15.13
N VAL A 216 -19.13 19.80 15.53
CA VAL A 216 -18.37 18.58 15.79
C VAL A 216 -18.97 17.77 16.93
N LYS A 217 -19.34 18.42 18.04
CA LYS A 217 -19.96 17.76 19.18
C LYS A 217 -21.36 17.19 18.83
N ASN A 218 -22.11 17.89 18.00
CA ASN A 218 -23.42 17.42 17.54
C ASN A 218 -23.27 16.23 16.58
N TRP A 219 -22.26 16.24 15.72
CA TRP A 219 -21.93 15.11 14.85
C TRP A 219 -21.68 13.83 15.65
N PHE A 220 -20.87 13.92 16.73
CA PHE A 220 -20.64 12.78 17.61
C PHE A 220 -21.93 12.27 18.25
N ARG A 221 -22.71 13.17 18.90
CA ARG A 221 -23.97 12.77 19.57
C ARG A 221 -24.95 12.10 18.60
N GLN A 222 -24.91 12.50 17.34
CA GLN A 222 -25.81 11.98 16.32
C GLN A 222 -25.37 10.61 15.82
N HIS A 223 -24.09 10.36 15.59
CA HIS A 223 -23.61 9.24 14.80
C HIS A 223 -22.78 8.20 15.56
N TYR A 224 -22.14 8.56 16.68
CA TYR A 224 -21.16 7.70 17.35
C TYR A 224 -21.71 6.92 18.55
N GLY A 225 -22.99 6.57 18.52
CA GLY A 225 -23.62 5.72 19.55
C GLY A 225 -23.32 4.22 19.34
N PRO A 226 -23.33 3.41 20.43
CA PRO A 226 -23.06 1.97 20.35
C PRO A 226 -24.01 1.21 19.43
N ASN A 227 -25.27 1.64 19.30
CA ASN A 227 -26.25 1.04 18.39
C ASN A 227 -26.02 1.39 16.90
N ASN A 228 -25.05 2.23 16.59
CA ASN A 228 -24.58 2.55 15.25
C ASN A 228 -23.16 2.01 15.00
N ALA A 229 -22.72 1.09 15.85
CA ALA A 229 -21.37 0.53 15.80
C ALA A 229 -21.36 -1.00 15.79
N ILE A 230 -20.27 -1.53 15.26
CA ILE A 230 -19.93 -2.95 15.28
C ILE A 230 -18.55 -3.05 15.93
N LEU A 231 -18.39 -3.96 16.89
CA LEU A 231 -17.11 -4.35 17.46
C LEU A 231 -16.76 -5.76 16.99
N VAL A 232 -15.62 -5.92 16.36
CA VAL A 232 -15.08 -7.23 16.00
C VAL A 232 -13.79 -7.49 16.78
N LEU A 233 -13.73 -8.64 17.45
CA LEU A 233 -12.53 -9.17 18.12
C LEU A 233 -12.09 -10.42 17.38
N ALA A 234 -10.88 -10.43 16.82
CA ALA A 234 -10.37 -11.59 16.09
C ALA A 234 -8.94 -11.92 16.57
N GLY A 235 -8.68 -13.18 16.89
CA GLY A 235 -7.37 -13.60 17.36
C GLY A 235 -7.44 -14.54 18.57
N ASP A 236 -6.44 -14.45 19.47
CA ASP A 236 -6.35 -15.29 20.66
C ASP A 236 -7.34 -14.86 21.74
N ILE A 237 -8.61 -14.96 21.42
CA ILE A 237 -9.77 -14.62 22.26
C ILE A 237 -10.93 -15.54 21.90
N ASP A 238 -11.77 -15.86 22.87
CA ASP A 238 -13.07 -16.52 22.67
C ASP A 238 -14.21 -15.68 23.24
N ALA A 239 -15.43 -15.98 22.83
CA ALA A 239 -16.60 -15.20 23.23
C ALA A 239 -16.90 -15.28 24.74
N ALA A 240 -16.54 -16.38 25.40
CA ALA A 240 -16.73 -16.53 26.85
C ALA A 240 -15.83 -15.56 27.64
N THR A 241 -14.64 -15.31 27.15
CA THR A 241 -13.68 -14.33 27.71
C THR A 241 -14.02 -12.90 27.26
N ALA A 242 -14.39 -12.71 25.99
CA ALA A 242 -14.67 -11.40 25.41
C ALA A 242 -15.91 -10.75 26.02
N LYS A 243 -17.03 -11.52 26.16
CA LYS A 243 -18.33 -10.97 26.55
C LYS A 243 -18.29 -10.21 27.87
N PRO A 244 -17.78 -10.73 29.00
CA PRO A 244 -17.74 -9.98 30.26
C PRO A 244 -16.86 -8.73 30.19
N LEU A 245 -15.79 -8.74 29.39
CA LEU A 245 -14.95 -7.55 29.18
C LEU A 245 -15.67 -6.47 28.38
N VAL A 246 -16.33 -6.86 27.29
CA VAL A 246 -17.12 -5.92 26.49
C VAL A 246 -18.30 -5.36 27.28
N GLU A 247 -19.04 -6.20 28.01
CA GLU A 247 -20.12 -5.76 28.89
C GLU A 247 -19.61 -4.78 29.95
N LYS A 248 -18.44 -5.03 30.55
CA LYS A 248 -17.81 -4.17 31.53
C LYS A 248 -17.55 -2.78 30.99
N TYR A 249 -16.91 -2.65 29.83
CA TYR A 249 -16.43 -1.36 29.31
C TYR A 249 -17.45 -0.62 28.44
N PHE A 250 -18.28 -1.33 27.68
CA PHE A 250 -19.22 -0.72 26.73
C PHE A 250 -20.67 -0.71 27.25
N GLY A 251 -20.99 -1.50 28.28
CA GLY A 251 -22.38 -1.71 28.69
C GLY A 251 -23.04 -0.49 29.34
N ASP A 252 -22.29 0.44 29.91
CA ASP A 252 -22.76 1.68 30.51
C ASP A 252 -22.90 2.85 29.54
N ILE A 253 -22.41 2.69 28.30
CA ILE A 253 -22.51 3.76 27.28
C ILE A 253 -23.97 3.85 26.82
N ALA A 254 -24.49 5.07 26.85
CA ALA A 254 -25.87 5.35 26.46
C ALA A 254 -26.10 5.03 24.97
N ARG A 255 -27.29 4.46 24.68
CA ARG A 255 -27.71 4.23 23.31
C ARG A 255 -27.84 5.57 22.57
N GLY A 256 -27.27 5.65 21.36
CA GLY A 256 -27.41 6.80 20.48
C GLY A 256 -28.77 6.87 19.77
N PRO A 257 -29.06 7.95 19.04
CA PRO A 257 -30.25 8.07 18.22
C PRO A 257 -30.28 6.98 17.13
N GLN A 258 -31.49 6.60 16.72
CA GLN A 258 -31.67 5.70 15.60
C GLN A 258 -31.32 6.41 14.30
N GLN A 259 -30.39 5.83 13.51
CA GLN A 259 -30.01 6.38 12.23
C GLN A 259 -31.07 6.10 11.16
N ALA A 260 -31.34 7.10 10.31
CA ALA A 260 -32.14 6.90 9.12
C ALA A 260 -31.26 6.34 7.99
N LYS A 261 -31.74 5.32 7.29
CA LYS A 261 -31.03 4.83 6.09
C LYS A 261 -31.10 5.90 4.99
N ILE A 262 -29.94 6.35 4.54
CA ILE A 262 -29.81 7.30 3.44
C ILE A 262 -29.88 6.53 2.12
N ALA A 263 -30.86 6.88 1.28
CA ALA A 263 -30.96 6.32 -0.06
C ALA A 263 -30.02 7.07 -1.01
N SER A 264 -29.17 6.33 -1.71
CA SER A 264 -28.23 6.90 -2.70
C SER A 264 -28.51 6.23 -4.05
N PRO A 265 -29.46 6.78 -4.85
CA PRO A 265 -29.80 6.19 -6.13
C PRO A 265 -28.64 6.27 -7.12
N VAL A 266 -28.48 5.24 -7.96
CA VAL A 266 -27.44 5.23 -9.00
C VAL A 266 -27.77 6.24 -10.10
N PRO A 267 -27.03 7.36 -10.23
CA PRO A 267 -27.33 8.38 -11.24
C PRO A 267 -26.88 7.90 -12.62
N THR A 268 -27.40 8.57 -13.63
CA THR A 268 -27.02 8.34 -15.02
C THR A 268 -26.88 9.68 -15.72
N LEU A 269 -25.78 9.88 -16.43
CA LEU A 269 -25.59 11.07 -17.26
C LEU A 269 -26.64 11.13 -18.37
N SER A 270 -27.09 12.31 -18.70
CA SER A 270 -28.07 12.52 -19.80
C SER A 270 -27.45 12.31 -21.19
N ALA A 271 -26.13 12.54 -21.31
CA ALA A 271 -25.34 12.34 -22.52
C ALA A 271 -23.87 12.08 -22.13
N ARG A 272 -23.07 11.56 -23.07
CA ARG A 272 -21.61 11.49 -22.92
C ARG A 272 -21.07 12.86 -22.55
N LYS A 273 -20.18 12.92 -21.55
CA LYS A 273 -19.49 14.12 -21.12
C LYS A 273 -18.00 13.95 -21.36
N ASP A 274 -17.45 14.73 -22.29
CA ASP A 274 -16.01 14.79 -22.55
C ASP A 274 -15.39 16.00 -21.85
N GLU A 275 -14.27 15.80 -21.15
CA GLU A 275 -13.55 16.84 -20.42
C GLU A 275 -12.04 16.68 -20.61
N VAL A 276 -11.31 17.81 -20.63
CA VAL A 276 -9.85 17.84 -20.71
C VAL A 276 -9.32 18.63 -19.52
N MET A 277 -8.44 18.00 -18.76
CA MET A 277 -7.74 18.61 -17.62
C MET A 277 -6.25 18.70 -17.93
N LYS A 278 -5.62 19.83 -17.60
CA LYS A 278 -4.16 19.96 -17.60
C LYS A 278 -3.60 19.66 -16.24
N ASP A 279 -2.53 18.87 -16.17
CA ASP A 279 -1.84 18.59 -14.92
C ASP A 279 -0.34 18.38 -15.15
N ARG A 280 0.44 18.50 -14.08
CA ARG A 280 1.89 18.25 -14.05
C ARG A 280 2.17 16.75 -14.06
N VAL A 281 1.82 16.13 -15.17
CA VAL A 281 1.96 14.70 -15.43
C VAL A 281 2.94 14.47 -16.58
N ALA A 282 3.58 13.31 -16.62
CA ALA A 282 4.52 12.98 -17.69
C ALA A 282 3.81 12.46 -18.94
N THR A 283 2.68 11.80 -18.76
CA THR A 283 1.94 11.13 -19.85
C THR A 283 0.48 11.57 -19.85
N THR A 284 -0.12 11.59 -21.04
CA THR A 284 -1.57 11.77 -21.15
C THR A 284 -2.28 10.52 -20.65
N ARG A 285 -3.26 10.70 -19.76
CA ARG A 285 -4.12 9.63 -19.27
C ARG A 285 -5.55 9.83 -19.71
N LEU A 286 -6.16 8.77 -20.21
CA LEU A 286 -7.57 8.72 -20.58
C LEU A 286 -8.34 7.96 -19.49
N TYR A 287 -9.47 8.51 -19.08
CA TYR A 287 -10.43 7.88 -18.17
C TYR A 287 -11.76 7.62 -18.89
N ARG A 288 -12.43 6.53 -18.50
CA ARG A 288 -13.82 6.22 -18.84
C ARG A 288 -14.53 5.73 -17.61
N ASP A 289 -15.50 6.49 -17.14
CA ASP A 289 -16.11 6.27 -15.84
C ASP A 289 -17.63 6.16 -15.93
N TRP A 290 -18.19 5.25 -15.16
CA TRP A 290 -19.63 5.05 -14.99
C TRP A 290 -19.97 4.83 -13.52
N ILE A 291 -21.07 5.42 -13.07
CA ILE A 291 -21.66 5.05 -11.79
C ILE A 291 -22.58 3.86 -12.02
N VAL A 292 -22.34 2.81 -11.22
CA VAL A 292 -23.04 1.52 -11.31
C VAL A 292 -23.53 1.11 -9.91
N PRO A 293 -24.34 0.07 -9.76
CA PRO A 293 -24.85 -0.34 -8.45
C PRO A 293 -23.77 -0.71 -7.45
N GLY A 294 -24.11 -0.58 -6.17
CA GLY A 294 -23.26 -0.97 -5.04
C GLY A 294 -23.14 -2.47 -4.85
N LEU A 295 -22.36 -2.84 -3.83
CA LEU A 295 -21.87 -4.20 -3.63
C LEU A 295 -22.98 -5.25 -3.39
N ASN A 296 -24.17 -4.84 -2.94
CA ASN A 296 -25.30 -5.74 -2.67
C ASN A 296 -26.20 -6.03 -3.89
N ASP A 297 -25.94 -5.38 -5.03
CA ASP A 297 -26.69 -5.64 -6.26
C ASP A 297 -26.24 -6.95 -6.93
N ALA A 298 -27.16 -7.63 -7.57
CA ALA A 298 -26.87 -8.89 -8.28
C ALA A 298 -25.84 -8.72 -9.42
N ASP A 299 -25.72 -7.51 -9.98
CA ASP A 299 -24.78 -7.19 -11.04
C ASP A 299 -23.37 -6.81 -10.52
N ALA A 300 -23.18 -6.65 -9.19
CA ALA A 300 -21.90 -6.22 -8.61
C ALA A 300 -20.74 -7.19 -8.91
N VAL A 301 -20.92 -8.49 -8.66
CA VAL A 301 -19.91 -9.51 -8.98
C VAL A 301 -19.69 -9.63 -10.50
N PRO A 302 -20.72 -9.74 -11.36
CA PRO A 302 -20.54 -9.69 -12.80
C PRO A 302 -19.77 -8.47 -13.32
N LEU A 303 -20.04 -7.27 -12.81
CA LEU A 303 -19.32 -6.04 -13.17
C LEU A 303 -17.86 -6.08 -12.72
N SER A 304 -17.59 -6.58 -11.51
CA SER A 304 -16.22 -6.74 -11.01
C SER A 304 -15.43 -7.74 -11.85
N VAL A 305 -16.03 -8.86 -12.25
CA VAL A 305 -15.41 -9.82 -13.19
C VAL A 305 -15.15 -9.13 -14.53
N GLY A 306 -16.12 -8.35 -15.04
CA GLY A 306 -15.99 -7.59 -16.29
C GLY A 306 -14.81 -6.61 -16.26
N ALA A 307 -14.67 -5.83 -15.20
CA ALA A 307 -13.56 -4.91 -15.00
C ALA A 307 -12.22 -5.66 -14.94
N THR A 308 -12.15 -6.73 -14.15
CA THR A 308 -10.92 -7.49 -13.95
C THR A 308 -10.43 -8.14 -15.26
N VAL A 309 -11.31 -8.71 -16.08
CA VAL A 309 -10.95 -9.24 -17.42
C VAL A 309 -10.53 -8.11 -18.36
N LEU A 310 -11.18 -6.95 -18.29
CA LEU A 310 -10.89 -5.81 -19.15
C LEU A 310 -9.50 -5.23 -18.92
N GLY A 311 -9.13 -4.94 -17.65
CA GLY A 311 -7.89 -4.25 -17.32
C GLY A 311 -7.25 -4.65 -15.98
N GLY A 312 -7.83 -5.59 -15.21
CA GLY A 312 -7.34 -5.95 -13.87
C GLY A 312 -6.40 -7.17 -13.82
N LEU A 313 -6.31 -7.95 -14.90
CA LEU A 313 -5.39 -9.10 -15.03
C LEU A 313 -4.13 -8.69 -15.80
N ALA A 314 -3.01 -9.39 -15.57
CA ALA A 314 -1.82 -9.26 -16.41
C ALA A 314 -2.07 -9.78 -17.85
N SER A 315 -3.04 -10.69 -18.02
CA SER A 315 -3.56 -11.16 -19.30
C SER A 315 -4.78 -10.36 -19.81
N SER A 316 -5.05 -9.17 -19.26
CA SER A 316 -6.24 -8.38 -19.56
C SER A 316 -6.33 -7.96 -21.02
N ARG A 317 -7.57 -7.74 -21.49
CA ARG A 317 -7.82 -7.38 -22.89
C ARG A 317 -7.20 -6.06 -23.30
N LEU A 318 -7.30 -5.03 -22.45
CA LEU A 318 -6.70 -3.72 -22.75
C LEU A 318 -5.18 -3.80 -22.80
N ASP A 319 -4.54 -4.57 -21.90
CA ASP A 319 -3.09 -4.74 -21.91
C ASP A 319 -2.65 -5.44 -23.20
N ASN A 320 -3.28 -6.56 -23.55
CA ASN A 320 -2.96 -7.29 -24.76
C ASN A 320 -3.12 -6.42 -26.01
N ILE A 321 -4.23 -5.70 -26.15
CA ILE A 321 -4.51 -4.92 -27.36
C ILE A 321 -3.68 -3.64 -27.41
N LEU A 322 -3.80 -2.77 -26.37
CA LEU A 322 -3.24 -1.43 -26.44
C LEU A 322 -1.74 -1.36 -26.08
N VAL A 323 -1.27 -2.24 -25.17
CA VAL A 323 0.11 -2.20 -24.69
C VAL A 323 1.00 -3.16 -25.48
N ARG A 324 0.58 -4.42 -25.67
CA ARG A 324 1.40 -5.46 -26.29
C ARG A 324 1.34 -5.44 -27.82
N ASP A 325 0.13 -5.51 -28.39
CA ASP A 325 -0.05 -5.66 -29.84
C ASP A 325 0.10 -4.32 -30.58
N GLU A 326 -0.75 -3.35 -30.25
CA GLU A 326 -0.82 -2.07 -30.96
C GLU A 326 0.20 -1.04 -30.45
N LYS A 327 0.74 -1.21 -29.25
CA LYS A 327 1.78 -0.35 -28.61
C LYS A 327 1.38 1.12 -28.56
N LEU A 328 0.11 1.39 -28.30
CA LEU A 328 -0.49 2.71 -28.21
C LEU A 328 -0.47 3.26 -26.78
N ALA A 329 -0.38 2.37 -25.79
CA ALA A 329 -0.35 2.71 -24.37
C ALA A 329 0.92 2.15 -23.71
N VAL A 330 1.28 2.71 -22.55
CA VAL A 330 2.35 2.19 -21.69
C VAL A 330 1.77 1.46 -20.48
N ARG A 331 0.52 1.78 -20.10
CA ARG A 331 -0.20 1.13 -19.01
C ARG A 331 -1.70 1.26 -19.23
N VAL A 332 -2.42 0.26 -18.75
CA VAL A 332 -3.88 0.23 -18.73
C VAL A 332 -4.35 -0.34 -17.40
N SER A 333 -5.54 0.04 -16.96
CA SER A 333 -6.26 -0.60 -15.86
C SER A 333 -7.76 -0.51 -16.07
N ALA A 334 -8.49 -1.42 -15.45
CA ALA A 334 -9.93 -1.30 -15.27
C ALA A 334 -10.29 -1.91 -13.92
N GLU A 335 -11.11 -1.21 -13.16
CA GLU A 335 -11.53 -1.64 -11.82
C GLU A 335 -12.98 -1.25 -11.54
N LEU A 336 -13.55 -1.94 -10.57
CA LEU A 336 -14.81 -1.58 -9.95
C LEU A 336 -14.54 -1.17 -8.50
N GLN A 337 -14.58 0.13 -8.25
CA GLN A 337 -14.49 0.69 -6.90
C GLN A 337 -15.86 0.56 -6.22
N GLN A 338 -15.96 -0.41 -5.31
CA GLN A 338 -17.23 -0.80 -4.69
C GLN A 338 -17.51 -0.01 -3.41
N PHE A 339 -18.73 0.50 -3.30
CA PHE A 339 -19.30 1.08 -2.08
C PHE A 339 -20.63 0.36 -1.75
N ALA A 340 -21.23 0.68 -0.61
CA ALA A 340 -22.43 -0.01 -0.16
C ALA A 340 -23.61 0.14 -1.13
N GLN A 341 -23.89 1.35 -1.64
CA GLN A 341 -25.09 1.64 -2.42
C GLN A 341 -24.85 1.93 -3.90
N LEU A 342 -23.66 2.40 -4.25
CA LEU A 342 -23.22 2.57 -5.62
C LEU A 342 -21.75 2.17 -5.76
N SER A 343 -21.27 2.06 -6.98
CA SER A 343 -19.86 1.78 -7.30
C SER A 343 -19.44 2.63 -8.49
N MET A 344 -18.14 2.81 -8.66
CA MET A 344 -17.57 3.45 -9.84
C MET A 344 -16.84 2.40 -10.68
N PHE A 345 -17.26 2.22 -11.93
CA PHE A 345 -16.53 1.42 -12.90
C PHE A 345 -15.59 2.36 -13.65
N GLU A 346 -14.29 2.19 -13.47
CA GLU A 346 -13.27 3.04 -14.04
C GLU A 346 -12.37 2.28 -15.00
N VAL A 347 -12.03 2.92 -16.13
CA VAL A 347 -11.01 2.47 -17.08
C VAL A 347 -9.98 3.56 -17.26
N GLN A 348 -8.70 3.23 -17.11
CA GLN A 348 -7.57 4.13 -17.31
C GLN A 348 -6.64 3.63 -18.42
N VAL A 349 -6.13 4.56 -19.23
CA VAL A 349 -5.13 4.28 -20.28
C VAL A 349 -4.06 5.37 -20.27
N ASP A 350 -2.83 5.02 -19.92
CA ASP A 350 -1.67 5.90 -20.06
C ASP A 350 -1.15 5.82 -21.52
N VAL A 351 -1.37 6.89 -22.25
CA VAL A 351 -1.01 6.96 -23.67
C VAL A 351 0.50 6.95 -23.82
N LYS A 352 1.00 6.13 -24.74
CA LYS A 352 2.44 6.11 -25.05
C LYS A 352 2.92 7.48 -25.52
N PRO A 353 4.04 8.01 -24.99
CA PRO A 353 4.61 9.26 -25.45
C PRO A 353 4.80 9.31 -26.97
N GLY A 354 4.38 10.43 -27.59
CA GLY A 354 4.45 10.64 -29.03
C GLY A 354 3.31 10.03 -29.85
N VAL A 355 2.35 9.35 -29.23
CA VAL A 355 1.15 8.83 -29.89
C VAL A 355 0.00 9.86 -29.75
N ASP A 356 -0.82 9.99 -30.77
CA ASP A 356 -2.00 10.86 -30.76
C ASP A 356 -3.06 10.33 -29.77
N ALA A 357 -3.26 11.05 -28.68
CA ALA A 357 -4.21 10.72 -27.64
C ALA A 357 -5.67 10.63 -28.13
N ALA A 358 -6.04 11.44 -29.14
CA ALA A 358 -7.38 11.40 -29.72
C ALA A 358 -7.61 10.10 -30.50
N ALA A 359 -6.59 9.61 -31.22
CA ALA A 359 -6.66 8.32 -31.91
C ALA A 359 -6.75 7.16 -30.90
N VAL A 360 -5.98 7.21 -29.80
CA VAL A 360 -6.04 6.20 -28.72
C VAL A 360 -7.41 6.23 -28.02
N SER A 361 -7.95 7.42 -27.74
CA SER A 361 -9.28 7.60 -27.15
C SER A 361 -10.37 6.95 -27.99
N LYS A 362 -10.35 7.19 -29.30
CA LYS A 362 -11.28 6.56 -30.25
C LYS A 362 -11.11 5.02 -30.31
N ARG A 363 -9.85 4.55 -30.27
CA ARG A 363 -9.55 3.12 -30.26
C ARG A 363 -10.06 2.44 -28.98
N LEU A 364 -9.84 3.10 -27.83
CA LEU A 364 -10.36 2.66 -26.54
C LEU A 364 -11.89 2.50 -26.59
N ASP A 365 -12.61 3.53 -27.06
CA ASP A 365 -14.07 3.46 -27.19
C ASP A 365 -14.52 2.29 -28.07
N ALA A 366 -13.80 2.00 -29.15
CA ALA A 366 -14.10 0.85 -30.03
C ALA A 366 -13.86 -0.50 -29.33
N ILE A 367 -12.79 -0.64 -28.55
CA ILE A 367 -12.49 -1.85 -27.75
C ILE A 367 -13.57 -2.07 -26.69
N LEU A 368 -13.95 -1.00 -25.97
CA LEU A 368 -15.00 -1.06 -24.97
C LEU A 368 -16.34 -1.49 -25.56
N ALA A 369 -16.73 -0.90 -26.69
CA ALA A 369 -17.97 -1.25 -27.39
C ALA A 369 -17.98 -2.72 -27.82
N ASP A 370 -16.88 -3.23 -28.35
CA ASP A 370 -16.74 -4.64 -28.72
C ASP A 370 -16.82 -5.56 -27.49
N TYR A 371 -16.09 -5.21 -26.42
CA TYR A 371 -16.08 -6.00 -25.19
C TYR A 371 -17.45 -6.03 -24.50
N PHE A 372 -18.15 -4.91 -24.41
CA PHE A 372 -19.49 -4.86 -23.81
C PHE A 372 -20.52 -5.64 -24.64
N LYS A 373 -20.33 -5.74 -25.95
CA LYS A 373 -21.18 -6.53 -26.83
C LYS A 373 -20.92 -8.04 -26.71
N ASN A 374 -19.67 -8.45 -26.75
CA ASN A 374 -19.25 -9.85 -26.91
C ASN A 374 -18.94 -10.52 -25.55
N GLY A 375 -18.61 -9.77 -24.53
CA GLY A 375 -18.27 -10.25 -23.18
C GLY A 375 -16.95 -11.02 -23.07
N PRO A 376 -16.67 -11.55 -21.88
CA PRO A 376 -15.50 -12.39 -21.63
C PRO A 376 -15.75 -13.84 -22.08
N SER A 377 -14.67 -14.59 -22.25
CA SER A 377 -14.69 -16.05 -22.41
C SER A 377 -14.85 -16.76 -21.05
N ALA A 378 -15.19 -18.04 -21.07
CA ALA A 378 -15.28 -18.86 -19.86
C ALA A 378 -13.93 -19.02 -19.13
N GLU A 379 -12.82 -19.09 -19.90
CA GLU A 379 -11.47 -19.19 -19.32
C GLU A 379 -11.05 -17.88 -18.64
N GLU A 380 -11.37 -16.72 -19.21
CA GLU A 380 -11.13 -15.42 -18.56
C GLU A 380 -11.88 -15.30 -17.21
N VAL A 381 -13.18 -15.65 -17.21
CA VAL A 381 -14.00 -15.66 -15.98
C VAL A 381 -13.42 -16.60 -14.93
N LYS A 382 -12.98 -17.79 -15.35
CA LYS A 382 -12.36 -18.77 -14.44
C LYS A 382 -11.06 -18.27 -13.86
N ARG A 383 -10.21 -17.60 -14.64
CA ARG A 383 -8.96 -17.00 -14.13
C ARG A 383 -9.23 -15.94 -13.06
N VAL A 384 -10.22 -15.08 -13.30
CA VAL A 384 -10.64 -14.07 -12.28
C VAL A 384 -11.09 -14.76 -10.99
N ALA A 385 -11.97 -15.76 -11.10
CA ALA A 385 -12.46 -16.49 -9.92
C ALA A 385 -11.33 -17.16 -9.14
N THR A 386 -10.39 -17.83 -9.83
CA THR A 386 -9.23 -18.48 -9.18
C THR A 386 -8.36 -17.46 -8.43
N ARG A 387 -8.01 -16.35 -9.09
CA ARG A 387 -7.19 -15.29 -8.49
C ARG A 387 -7.87 -14.65 -7.28
N THR A 388 -9.17 -14.35 -7.39
CA THR A 388 -9.94 -13.75 -6.28
C THR A 388 -9.95 -14.67 -5.06
N VAL A 389 -10.20 -15.97 -5.26
CA VAL A 389 -10.20 -16.94 -4.16
C VAL A 389 -8.79 -17.12 -3.56
N ALA A 390 -7.74 -17.17 -4.40
CA ALA A 390 -6.37 -17.26 -3.93
C ALA A 390 -5.96 -16.05 -3.07
N ASN A 391 -6.33 -14.85 -3.48
CA ASN A 391 -6.09 -13.63 -2.71
C ASN A 391 -6.84 -13.66 -1.36
N ARG A 392 -8.08 -14.17 -1.34
CA ARG A 392 -8.83 -14.29 -0.10
C ARG A 392 -8.20 -15.32 0.85
N ILE A 393 -7.71 -16.46 0.35
CA ILE A 393 -6.98 -17.46 1.17
C ILE A 393 -5.74 -16.81 1.79
N SER A 394 -4.97 -16.07 1.02
CA SER A 394 -3.81 -15.34 1.53
C SER A 394 -4.19 -14.35 2.64
N GLY A 395 -5.26 -13.59 2.46
CA GLY A 395 -5.75 -12.62 3.44
C GLY A 395 -6.21 -13.23 4.78
N LEU A 396 -6.48 -14.55 4.82
CA LEU A 396 -6.81 -15.24 6.08
C LEU A 396 -5.61 -15.44 7.02
N GLU A 397 -4.41 -15.07 6.60
CA GLU A 397 -3.26 -15.06 7.52
C GLU A 397 -3.42 -13.99 8.59
N SER A 398 -3.93 -12.81 8.25
CA SER A 398 -4.06 -11.70 9.20
C SER A 398 -5.39 -11.73 9.95
N VAL A 399 -5.34 -11.47 11.26
CA VAL A 399 -6.55 -11.29 12.08
C VAL A 399 -7.10 -9.88 11.96
N GLY A 400 -6.23 -8.86 11.82
CA GLY A 400 -6.54 -7.43 11.80
C GLY A 400 -6.02 -6.69 10.56
N GLY A 401 -5.67 -5.42 10.75
CA GLY A 401 -5.20 -4.52 9.71
C GLY A 401 -6.29 -4.13 8.71
N PHE A 402 -5.89 -3.71 7.50
CA PHE A 402 -6.81 -3.22 6.46
C PHE A 402 -7.63 -4.32 5.75
N GLY A 403 -7.30 -5.59 5.88
CA GLY A 403 -7.92 -6.65 5.08
C GLY A 403 -7.99 -8.01 5.77
N GLY A 404 -7.77 -8.06 7.08
CA GLY A 404 -7.79 -9.29 7.85
C GLY A 404 -9.20 -9.83 8.13
N LYS A 405 -9.27 -10.86 8.95
CA LYS A 405 -10.51 -11.57 9.28
C LYS A 405 -11.54 -10.67 9.97
N ALA A 406 -11.07 -9.76 10.86
CA ALA A 406 -11.94 -8.80 11.53
C ALA A 406 -12.65 -7.87 10.53
N VAL A 407 -11.91 -7.37 9.53
CA VAL A 407 -12.45 -6.50 8.49
C VAL A 407 -13.49 -7.24 7.63
N ALA A 408 -13.22 -8.50 7.25
CA ALA A 408 -14.17 -9.27 6.43
C ALA A 408 -15.53 -9.45 7.12
N LEU A 409 -15.54 -9.69 8.44
CA LEU A 409 -16.77 -9.81 9.23
C LEU A 409 -17.46 -8.46 9.39
N ALA A 410 -16.69 -7.40 9.70
CA ALA A 410 -17.24 -6.06 9.92
C ALA A 410 -17.85 -5.46 8.64
N GLU A 411 -17.17 -5.57 7.50
CA GLU A 411 -17.70 -5.12 6.19
C GLU A 411 -18.97 -5.87 5.81
N GLY A 412 -18.96 -7.19 5.96
CA GLY A 412 -20.12 -8.01 5.66
C GLY A 412 -21.33 -7.57 6.48
N GLU A 413 -21.15 -7.40 7.78
CA GLU A 413 -22.23 -6.97 8.67
C GLU A 413 -22.68 -5.54 8.39
N LEU A 414 -21.73 -4.59 8.28
CA LEU A 414 -22.07 -3.17 8.12
C LEU A 414 -22.78 -2.88 6.79
N TYR A 415 -22.27 -3.45 5.69
CA TYR A 415 -22.78 -3.13 4.36
C TYR A 415 -23.92 -4.02 3.90
N SER A 416 -24.05 -5.22 4.49
CA SER A 416 -24.95 -6.26 3.96
C SER A 416 -25.85 -6.90 5.02
N ASP A 417 -25.77 -6.45 6.29
CA ASP A 417 -26.41 -7.09 7.44
C ASP A 417 -26.09 -8.63 7.48
N ASP A 418 -24.84 -9.01 7.08
CA ASP A 418 -24.42 -10.40 6.95
C ASP A 418 -22.90 -10.55 7.10
N PRO A 419 -22.38 -10.95 8.26
CA PRO A 419 -20.95 -11.10 8.47
C PRO A 419 -20.30 -12.19 7.58
N GLU A 420 -21.11 -13.11 7.02
CA GLU A 420 -20.64 -14.11 6.06
C GLU A 420 -20.75 -13.67 4.59
N PHE A 421 -21.00 -12.39 4.32
CA PHE A 421 -21.18 -11.88 2.95
C PHE A 421 -20.00 -12.22 2.04
N TYR A 422 -18.77 -12.28 2.58
CA TYR A 422 -17.58 -12.73 1.84
C TYR A 422 -17.77 -14.12 1.18
N ARG A 423 -18.51 -15.06 1.83
CA ARG A 423 -18.80 -16.38 1.27
C ARG A 423 -19.73 -16.27 0.06
N LYS A 424 -20.76 -15.39 0.15
CA LYS A 424 -21.68 -15.13 -0.96
C LYS A 424 -20.95 -14.53 -2.14
N GLN A 425 -20.05 -13.58 -1.89
CA GLN A 425 -19.21 -12.99 -2.93
C GLN A 425 -18.34 -14.05 -3.62
N LEU A 426 -17.60 -14.87 -2.87
CA LEU A 426 -16.75 -15.93 -3.43
C LEU A 426 -17.55 -16.96 -4.23
N ALA A 427 -18.72 -17.37 -3.71
CA ALA A 427 -19.64 -18.25 -4.45
C ALA A 427 -20.13 -17.59 -5.74
N GLY A 428 -20.40 -16.28 -5.71
CA GLY A 428 -20.76 -15.49 -6.88
C GLY A 428 -19.64 -15.48 -7.94
N TYR A 429 -18.40 -15.26 -7.55
CA TYR A 429 -17.24 -15.35 -8.48
C TYR A 429 -17.09 -16.73 -9.08
N ALA A 430 -17.25 -17.79 -8.28
CA ALA A 430 -17.14 -19.17 -8.78
C ALA A 430 -18.28 -19.56 -9.72
N ALA A 431 -19.47 -18.98 -9.53
CA ALA A 431 -20.66 -19.27 -10.33
C ALA A 431 -20.84 -18.30 -11.52
N ALA A 432 -20.02 -17.25 -11.62
CA ALA A 432 -20.12 -16.26 -12.68
C ALA A 432 -19.98 -16.89 -14.05
N THR A 433 -20.81 -16.47 -14.99
CA THR A 433 -20.79 -16.94 -16.38
C THR A 433 -20.54 -15.77 -17.33
N PRO A 434 -19.95 -16.03 -18.50
CA PRO A 434 -19.79 -15.02 -19.55
C PRO A 434 -21.09 -14.27 -19.88
N ALA A 435 -22.22 -14.97 -19.91
CA ALA A 435 -23.51 -14.40 -20.23
C ALA A 435 -23.98 -13.39 -19.17
N GLN A 436 -23.79 -13.70 -17.87
CA GLN A 436 -24.13 -12.79 -16.78
C GLN A 436 -23.26 -11.54 -16.80
N VAL A 437 -21.95 -11.70 -16.99
CA VAL A 437 -20.99 -10.58 -17.11
C VAL A 437 -21.37 -9.69 -18.28
N THR A 438 -21.62 -10.27 -19.45
CA THR A 438 -22.01 -9.53 -20.66
C THR A 438 -23.32 -8.76 -20.44
N ALA A 439 -24.34 -9.39 -19.83
CA ALA A 439 -25.61 -8.75 -19.56
C ALA A 439 -25.48 -7.57 -18.58
N ALA A 440 -24.69 -7.72 -17.52
CA ALA A 440 -24.44 -6.65 -16.57
C ALA A 440 -23.70 -5.46 -17.21
N MET A 441 -22.65 -5.73 -17.99
CA MET A 441 -21.94 -4.67 -18.73
C MET A 441 -22.84 -3.95 -19.73
N GLN A 442 -23.64 -4.69 -20.50
CA GLN A 442 -24.60 -4.10 -21.42
C GLN A 442 -25.65 -3.23 -20.73
N LYS A 443 -26.13 -3.65 -19.58
CA LYS A 443 -27.13 -2.90 -18.80
C LYS A 443 -26.56 -1.58 -18.25
N TRP A 444 -25.32 -1.57 -17.76
CA TRP A 444 -24.77 -0.47 -17.00
C TRP A 444 -23.79 0.39 -17.79
N LEU A 445 -22.93 -0.22 -18.62
CA LEU A 445 -21.84 0.48 -19.31
C LEU A 445 -22.22 0.92 -20.74
N SER A 446 -23.42 0.57 -21.25
CA SER A 446 -23.99 1.18 -22.44
C SER A 446 -24.60 2.56 -22.19
N ARG A 447 -24.67 2.97 -20.92
CA ARG A 447 -25.15 4.30 -20.50
C ARG A 447 -24.11 5.36 -20.89
N PRO A 448 -24.50 6.65 -20.95
CA PRO A 448 -23.56 7.72 -21.21
C PRO A 448 -22.37 7.70 -20.23
N VAL A 449 -21.17 7.84 -20.79
CA VAL A 449 -19.87 7.76 -20.09
C VAL A 449 -19.35 9.15 -19.75
N TYR A 450 -18.67 9.29 -18.62
CA TYR A 450 -17.76 10.40 -18.38
C TYR A 450 -16.38 10.05 -18.97
N ALA A 451 -15.88 10.89 -19.85
CA ALA A 451 -14.62 10.68 -20.56
C ALA A 451 -13.66 11.83 -20.22
N LEU A 452 -12.78 11.63 -19.25
CA LEU A 452 -11.78 12.62 -18.89
C LEU A 452 -10.45 12.30 -19.59
N THR A 453 -9.81 13.36 -20.10
CA THR A 453 -8.44 13.30 -20.61
C THR A 453 -7.56 14.23 -19.81
N VAL A 454 -6.59 13.67 -19.07
CA VAL A 454 -5.58 14.46 -18.36
C VAL A 454 -4.35 14.58 -19.24
N VAL A 455 -3.97 15.81 -19.58
CA VAL A 455 -2.83 16.09 -20.46
C VAL A 455 -1.68 16.77 -19.72
N PRO A 456 -0.42 16.53 -20.10
CA PRO A 456 0.71 17.30 -19.59
C PRO A 456 0.54 18.81 -19.81
N GLY A 457 0.77 19.59 -18.77
CA GLY A 457 0.68 21.04 -18.84
C GLY A 457 0.66 21.72 -17.49
N GLU A 458 0.68 23.05 -17.51
CA GLU A 458 0.48 23.83 -16.30
C GLU A 458 -0.95 23.63 -15.79
N ARG A 459 -1.06 23.31 -14.51
CA ARG A 459 -2.36 23.22 -13.82
C ARG A 459 -3.09 24.56 -13.93
N GLU A 460 -4.38 24.52 -14.14
CA GLU A 460 -5.20 25.71 -13.93
C GLU A 460 -5.09 26.18 -12.47
N ALA A 461 -5.26 27.49 -12.24
CA ALA A 461 -5.10 28.06 -10.92
C ALA A 461 -6.03 27.38 -9.91
N TYR A 462 -5.41 26.67 -8.98
CA TYR A 462 -6.06 25.90 -7.92
C TYR A 462 -6.06 26.75 -6.65
N GLU A 463 -7.15 27.48 -6.41
CA GLU A 463 -7.19 28.48 -5.34
C GLU A 463 -7.21 27.84 -3.94
N GLU A 464 -7.80 26.66 -3.80
CA GLU A 464 -7.88 25.94 -2.55
C GLU A 464 -6.49 25.57 -2.00
N ALA A 465 -5.50 25.39 -2.87
CA ALA A 465 -4.11 25.17 -2.45
C ALA A 465 -3.49 26.38 -1.72
N LYS A 466 -4.06 27.56 -1.84
CA LYS A 466 -3.59 28.81 -1.21
C LYS A 466 -4.25 29.09 0.14
N ALA A 467 -5.36 28.45 0.42
CA ALA A 467 -6.18 28.84 1.55
C ALA A 467 -5.68 28.30 2.88
N SER A 468 -5.34 29.20 3.77
CA SER A 468 -5.43 29.01 5.21
C SER A 468 -6.67 29.70 5.77
N ARG A 469 -7.69 29.96 5.21
CA ARG A 469 -8.99 30.61 5.55
C ARG A 469 -9.49 31.43 4.36
N GLY A 470 -10.05 30.80 3.36
CA GLY A 470 -10.57 31.49 2.21
C GLY A 470 -11.82 30.85 1.65
N THR A 471 -12.64 31.67 0.98
CA THR A 471 -13.94 31.34 0.40
C THR A 471 -13.80 30.78 -1.03
N PHE A 472 -12.86 29.85 -1.28
CA PHE A 472 -12.60 29.41 -2.66
C PHE A 472 -13.06 27.98 -2.89
N ALA A 473 -13.93 27.81 -3.89
CA ALA A 473 -14.20 26.51 -4.46
C ALA A 473 -13.14 26.17 -5.52
N PRO A 474 -12.73 24.90 -5.68
CA PRO A 474 -11.87 24.46 -6.76
C PRO A 474 -12.45 24.88 -8.12
N SER A 475 -11.60 25.07 -9.15
CA SER A 475 -12.05 25.49 -10.48
C SER A 475 -13.03 24.50 -11.14
N TYR A 476 -13.01 23.25 -10.75
CA TYR A 476 -13.97 22.20 -11.14
C TYR A 476 -15.22 22.16 -10.25
N TYR A 477 -15.22 22.82 -9.09
CA TYR A 477 -16.43 23.03 -8.30
C TYR A 477 -17.17 24.22 -8.93
N LYS A 478 -18.16 23.95 -9.73
CA LYS A 478 -18.98 25.03 -10.33
C LYS A 478 -19.69 25.75 -9.21
N ALA A 479 -19.24 26.98 -8.93
CA ALA A 479 -20.03 27.89 -8.13
C ALA A 479 -21.45 27.98 -8.74
N PRO A 480 -22.51 28.08 -7.93
CA PRO A 480 -23.88 28.31 -8.43
C PRO A 480 -23.90 29.42 -9.45
N ALA A 481 -24.57 29.24 -10.57
CA ALA A 481 -24.66 30.24 -11.63
C ALA A 481 -25.16 31.55 -11.05
N LYS A 482 -24.66 32.67 -11.57
CA LYS A 482 -25.03 34.03 -11.11
C LYS A 482 -26.55 34.18 -11.15
N GLY A 483 -27.22 34.17 -10.00
CA GLY A 483 -28.69 34.24 -9.87
C GLY A 483 -29.30 32.99 -9.16
N GLU A 484 -28.57 31.89 -8.99
CA GLU A 484 -28.98 30.85 -8.07
C GLU A 484 -28.75 31.34 -6.63
N LYS A 485 -29.79 31.25 -5.81
CA LYS A 485 -29.64 31.57 -4.38
C LYS A 485 -28.57 30.65 -3.78
N PRO A 486 -27.61 31.21 -3.00
CA PRO A 486 -26.75 30.37 -2.17
C PRO A 486 -27.64 29.39 -1.40
N LEU A 487 -27.26 28.11 -1.39
CA LEU A 487 -27.96 27.13 -0.59
C LEU A 487 -28.06 27.70 0.83
N ALA A 488 -29.27 27.72 1.38
CA ALA A 488 -29.49 28.23 2.73
C ALA A 488 -28.54 27.49 3.67
N ALA A 489 -27.87 28.25 4.55
CA ALA A 489 -27.07 27.63 5.61
C ALA A 489 -27.92 26.51 6.26
N PRO A 490 -27.38 25.33 6.49
CA PRO A 490 -28.13 24.25 7.08
C PRO A 490 -28.81 24.76 8.35
N ALA A 491 -30.07 24.42 8.50
CA ALA A 491 -30.80 24.75 9.72
C ALA A 491 -29.94 24.23 10.89
N LYS A 492 -29.76 25.09 11.91
CA LYS A 492 -29.05 24.65 13.13
C LYS A 492 -29.66 23.32 13.56
N ILE A 493 -28.85 22.26 13.61
CA ILE A 493 -29.32 20.96 14.11
C ILE A 493 -29.72 21.22 15.54
N ALA A 494 -31.03 21.07 15.83
CA ALA A 494 -31.52 21.25 17.20
C ALA A 494 -30.84 20.19 18.09
N PRO A 495 -30.44 20.51 19.32
CA PRO A 495 -29.94 19.52 20.25
C PRO A 495 -30.98 18.41 20.38
N LEU A 496 -30.61 17.18 20.06
CA LEU A 496 -31.49 16.03 20.28
C LEU A 496 -31.59 15.80 21.78
N GLU A 497 -32.81 15.85 22.33
CA GLU A 497 -33.07 15.38 23.69
C GLU A 497 -32.79 13.87 23.73
N ALA A 498 -32.00 13.42 24.71
CA ALA A 498 -31.75 12.01 24.94
C ALA A 498 -33.09 11.29 25.17
N THR A 499 -33.44 10.39 24.24
CA THR A 499 -34.60 9.51 24.47
C THR A 499 -34.18 8.48 25.52
N GLU A 500 -34.77 8.57 26.71
CA GLU A 500 -34.65 7.51 27.72
C GLU A 500 -35.16 6.18 27.16
N GLY A 501 -34.24 5.25 26.91
CA GLY A 501 -34.55 3.89 26.51
C GLY A 501 -35.17 3.14 27.68
N SER A 502 -36.42 2.72 27.55
CA SER A 502 -37.08 1.86 28.50
C SER A 502 -36.57 0.41 28.40
N GLY A 503 -35.44 0.16 28.98
CA GLY A 503 -34.94 -1.21 29.22
C GLY A 503 -34.57 -1.35 30.69
N THR A 504 -35.36 -2.04 31.48
CA THR A 504 -35.03 -2.39 32.87
C THR A 504 -34.02 -3.53 32.93
N SER A 505 -32.78 -3.23 32.64
CA SER A 505 -31.64 -4.06 33.05
C SER A 505 -31.07 -3.44 34.33
N ALA A 506 -30.68 -4.27 35.31
CA ALA A 506 -29.98 -3.79 36.49
C ALA A 506 -28.74 -2.99 36.02
N PRO A 507 -28.47 -1.79 36.60
CA PRO A 507 -27.31 -1.01 36.19
C PRO A 507 -26.05 -1.85 36.42
N LEU A 508 -25.26 -2.05 35.38
CA LEU A 508 -23.92 -2.59 35.48
C LEU A 508 -23.13 -1.66 36.43
N ALA A 509 -22.29 -2.24 37.26
CA ALA A 509 -21.42 -1.44 38.13
C ALA A 509 -20.59 -0.48 37.27
N ALA A 510 -20.65 0.80 37.56
CA ALA A 510 -19.90 1.80 36.83
C ALA A 510 -18.41 1.47 36.83
N VAL A 511 -17.79 1.50 35.66
CA VAL A 511 -16.34 1.26 35.51
C VAL A 511 -15.58 2.40 36.18
N ASP A 512 -14.56 2.08 36.99
CA ASP A 512 -13.60 3.07 37.45
C ASP A 512 -12.70 3.48 36.26
N ARG A 513 -12.99 4.63 35.66
CA ARG A 513 -12.23 5.20 34.55
C ARG A 513 -11.11 6.13 35.00
N SER A 514 -10.87 6.26 36.33
CA SER A 514 -9.79 7.12 36.85
C SER A 514 -8.38 6.58 36.59
N LYS A 515 -8.27 5.30 36.22
CA LYS A 515 -6.99 4.62 35.95
C LYS A 515 -7.12 3.68 34.76
N LEU A 516 -6.14 3.73 33.86
CA LEU A 516 -6.00 2.73 32.78
C LEU A 516 -5.81 1.33 33.37
N PRO A 517 -6.46 0.29 32.82
CA PRO A 517 -6.24 -1.09 33.25
C PRO A 517 -4.75 -1.50 33.14
N ASP A 518 -4.27 -2.26 34.08
CA ASP A 518 -2.92 -2.79 34.02
C ASP A 518 -2.79 -3.81 32.88
N VAL A 519 -1.64 -3.85 32.25
CA VAL A 519 -1.34 -4.84 31.20
C VAL A 519 -0.61 -6.02 31.84
N GLY A 520 -1.14 -7.21 31.65
CA GLY A 520 -0.51 -8.44 32.12
C GLY A 520 0.86 -8.70 31.46
N PRO A 521 1.58 -9.73 31.90
CA PRO A 521 2.83 -10.12 31.24
C PRO A 521 2.55 -10.53 29.79
N ILE A 522 3.32 -9.97 28.88
CA ILE A 522 3.29 -10.31 27.45
C ILE A 522 4.44 -11.25 27.18
N ALA A 523 4.15 -12.39 26.54
CA ALA A 523 5.16 -13.36 26.14
C ALA A 523 6.12 -12.74 25.11
N ASP A 524 7.39 -13.15 25.19
CA ASP A 524 8.36 -12.82 24.14
C ASP A 524 7.96 -13.51 22.82
N LEU A 525 8.42 -12.95 21.70
CA LEU A 525 8.24 -13.59 20.40
C LEU A 525 8.87 -14.99 20.39
N ASP A 526 8.10 -15.98 19.97
CA ASP A 526 8.55 -17.31 19.57
C ASP A 526 8.64 -17.31 18.02
N PHE A 527 9.85 -16.99 17.51
CA PHE A 527 10.04 -16.90 16.06
C PHE A 527 10.11 -18.31 15.46
N PRO A 528 9.47 -18.58 14.30
CA PRO A 528 9.51 -19.91 13.69
C PRO A 528 10.92 -20.43 13.50
N THR A 529 11.15 -21.68 13.93
CA THR A 529 12.47 -22.34 13.85
C THR A 529 12.98 -22.36 12.41
N VAL A 530 14.17 -21.81 12.21
CA VAL A 530 14.84 -21.77 10.89
C VAL A 530 15.59 -23.07 10.65
N THR A 531 15.27 -23.76 9.58
CA THR A 531 15.94 -24.99 9.15
C THR A 531 16.69 -24.75 7.84
N ARG A 532 17.89 -25.31 7.70
CA ARG A 532 18.73 -25.15 6.52
C ARG A 532 18.94 -26.46 5.79
N ALA A 533 18.92 -26.40 4.45
CA ALA A 533 19.26 -27.50 3.55
C ALA A 533 20.08 -26.97 2.37
N LYS A 534 20.59 -27.87 1.54
CA LYS A 534 21.29 -27.49 0.30
C LYS A 534 20.85 -28.36 -0.84
N LEU A 535 20.70 -27.77 -2.00
CA LEU A 535 20.54 -28.49 -3.27
C LEU A 535 21.87 -29.11 -3.71
N SER A 536 21.82 -30.07 -4.61
CA SER A 536 22.98 -30.77 -5.13
C SER A 536 24.04 -29.86 -5.78
N ASN A 537 23.62 -28.71 -6.32
CA ASN A 537 24.52 -27.69 -6.89
C ASN A 537 25.02 -26.65 -5.85
N GLY A 538 24.71 -26.83 -4.59
CA GLY A 538 25.21 -26.01 -3.49
C GLY A 538 24.33 -24.81 -3.12
N ILE A 539 23.20 -24.55 -3.81
CA ILE A 539 22.27 -23.48 -3.41
C ILE A 539 21.73 -23.80 -2.01
N GLU A 540 21.85 -22.85 -1.10
CA GLU A 540 21.31 -22.97 0.25
C GLU A 540 19.80 -22.71 0.26
N ILE A 541 19.07 -23.55 1.01
CA ILE A 541 17.66 -23.35 1.34
C ILE A 541 17.59 -22.92 2.82
N VAL A 542 16.91 -21.81 3.08
CA VAL A 542 16.60 -21.31 4.43
C VAL A 542 15.08 -21.38 4.57
N TYR A 543 14.62 -22.24 5.46
CA TYR A 543 13.22 -22.63 5.58
C TYR A 543 12.66 -22.33 6.95
N ALA A 544 11.41 -21.86 7.02
CA ALA A 544 10.58 -21.81 8.20
C ALA A 544 9.21 -22.45 7.93
N HIS A 545 8.71 -23.22 8.89
CA HIS A 545 7.38 -23.82 8.79
C HIS A 545 6.31 -22.86 9.32
N ARG A 546 5.20 -22.73 8.58
CA ARG A 546 4.03 -21.98 9.01
C ARG A 546 2.77 -22.51 8.30
N ASP A 547 1.81 -23.00 9.10
CA ASP A 547 0.61 -23.72 8.63
C ASP A 547 -0.71 -22.96 8.87
N ALA A 548 -0.64 -21.65 9.14
CA ALA A 548 -1.82 -20.82 9.38
C ALA A 548 -2.82 -20.84 8.21
N VAL A 549 -2.31 -20.89 6.98
CA VAL A 549 -3.08 -21.05 5.75
C VAL A 549 -2.30 -21.93 4.75
N PRO A 550 -2.98 -22.61 3.81
CA PRO A 550 -2.32 -23.55 2.88
C PRO A 550 -1.61 -22.84 1.74
N ILE A 551 -0.54 -22.13 2.04
CA ILE A 551 0.28 -21.39 1.08
C ILE A 551 1.77 -21.69 1.24
N THR A 552 2.50 -21.47 0.17
CA THR A 552 3.96 -21.48 0.16
C THR A 552 4.48 -20.19 -0.46
N GLN A 553 5.39 -19.54 0.25
CA GLN A 553 6.16 -18.41 -0.27
C GLN A 553 7.61 -18.84 -0.51
N VAL A 554 8.11 -18.59 -1.70
CA VAL A 554 9.50 -18.87 -2.08
C VAL A 554 10.14 -17.59 -2.58
N SER A 555 11.34 -17.27 -2.08
CA SER A 555 12.13 -16.16 -2.60
C SER A 555 13.53 -16.65 -2.99
N LEU A 556 13.86 -16.53 -4.27
CA LEU A 556 15.21 -16.75 -4.76
C LEU A 556 15.93 -15.41 -4.79
N SER A 557 16.88 -15.23 -3.88
CA SER A 557 17.57 -13.97 -3.66
C SER A 557 19.03 -14.06 -4.13
N PHE A 558 19.46 -13.07 -4.93
CA PHE A 558 20.77 -12.98 -5.53
C PHE A 558 21.58 -11.82 -4.94
N ASP A 559 22.91 -11.99 -4.83
CA ASP A 559 23.84 -10.94 -4.42
C ASP A 559 24.09 -9.95 -5.57
N ALA A 560 23.03 -9.25 -6.00
CA ALA A 560 23.08 -8.19 -7.00
C ALA A 560 22.58 -6.86 -6.40
N GLY A 561 21.33 -6.47 -6.60
CA GLY A 561 20.76 -5.20 -6.14
C GLY A 561 21.11 -4.02 -7.05
N ASN A 562 20.51 -2.85 -6.79
CA ASN A 562 20.75 -1.65 -7.61
C ASN A 562 22.24 -1.24 -7.64
N ALA A 563 23.02 -1.63 -6.63
CA ALA A 563 24.45 -1.44 -6.57
C ALA A 563 25.24 -2.24 -7.62
N ALA A 564 24.62 -3.22 -8.27
CA ALA A 564 25.23 -4.04 -9.32
C ALA A 564 25.20 -3.38 -10.71
N ASP A 565 24.37 -2.35 -10.91
CA ASP A 565 24.31 -1.64 -12.18
C ASP A 565 25.63 -0.92 -12.51
N SER A 566 26.08 -1.08 -13.73
CA SER A 566 27.18 -0.28 -14.25
C SER A 566 26.81 1.20 -14.25
N LYS A 567 27.73 2.07 -13.81
CA LYS A 567 27.51 3.52 -13.80
C LYS A 567 27.19 4.12 -15.18
N ALA A 568 27.64 3.46 -16.24
CA ALA A 568 27.33 3.86 -17.62
C ALA A 568 25.96 3.33 -18.11
N ARG A 569 25.33 2.43 -17.37
CA ARG A 569 24.11 1.72 -17.75
C ARG A 569 23.13 1.58 -16.58
N LEU A 570 22.96 2.67 -15.80
CA LEU A 570 22.00 2.69 -14.69
C LEU A 570 20.58 2.40 -15.18
N GLY A 571 19.93 1.42 -14.60
CA GLY A 571 18.59 0.93 -14.98
C GLY A 571 18.60 -0.39 -15.76
N THR A 572 19.77 -0.95 -16.05
CA THR A 572 19.90 -2.27 -16.70
C THR A 572 19.19 -3.34 -15.89
N GLN A 573 19.40 -3.38 -14.56
CA GLN A 573 18.78 -4.36 -13.69
C GLN A 573 17.25 -4.20 -13.66
N SER A 574 16.76 -2.98 -13.54
CA SER A 574 15.32 -2.72 -13.53
C SER A 574 14.65 -3.20 -14.83
N LEU A 575 15.26 -2.92 -15.98
CA LEU A 575 14.77 -3.38 -17.29
C LEU A 575 14.86 -4.90 -17.44
N MET A 576 15.95 -5.51 -16.98
CA MET A 576 16.14 -6.96 -16.99
C MET A 576 15.09 -7.66 -16.13
N LEU A 577 14.80 -7.15 -14.92
CA LEU A 577 13.80 -7.72 -14.03
C LEU A 577 12.39 -7.62 -14.62
N ALA A 578 12.05 -6.50 -15.22
CA ALA A 578 10.76 -6.31 -15.89
C ALA A 578 10.56 -7.25 -17.10
N LEU A 579 11.65 -7.81 -17.63
CA LEU A 579 11.60 -8.72 -18.78
C LEU A 579 11.54 -10.21 -18.42
N LEU A 580 11.70 -10.58 -17.13
CA LEU A 580 11.79 -11.98 -16.73
C LEU A 580 10.52 -12.77 -17.07
N ASP A 581 9.35 -12.19 -16.83
CA ASP A 581 8.04 -12.80 -17.09
C ASP A 581 7.39 -12.37 -18.41
N GLU A 582 8.12 -11.61 -19.22
CA GLU A 582 7.67 -11.19 -20.57
C GLU A 582 8.04 -12.19 -21.68
N GLY A 583 8.36 -13.38 -21.30
CA GLY A 583 8.60 -14.53 -22.18
C GLY A 583 9.79 -15.36 -21.74
N THR A 584 9.63 -16.66 -21.84
CA THR A 584 10.70 -17.66 -21.68
C THR A 584 11.00 -18.31 -23.02
N THR A 585 11.93 -19.26 -23.03
CA THR A 585 12.21 -20.07 -24.22
C THR A 585 11.04 -20.98 -24.61
N THR A 586 10.05 -21.15 -23.73
CA THR A 586 8.93 -22.09 -23.92
C THR A 586 7.56 -21.43 -23.92
N ARG A 587 7.42 -20.22 -23.36
CA ARG A 587 6.14 -19.50 -23.21
C ARG A 587 6.30 -18.02 -23.59
N ASN A 588 5.27 -17.44 -24.19
CA ASN A 588 5.18 -15.98 -24.33
C ASN A 588 4.60 -15.34 -23.06
N SER A 589 4.60 -14.00 -23.00
CA SER A 589 4.16 -13.23 -21.83
C SER A 589 2.69 -13.48 -21.46
N VAL A 590 1.80 -13.59 -22.43
CA VAL A 590 0.38 -13.88 -22.21
C VAL A 590 0.20 -15.27 -21.60
N GLN A 591 0.88 -16.28 -22.13
CA GLN A 591 0.84 -17.65 -21.59
C GLN A 591 1.38 -17.72 -20.15
N ILE A 592 2.40 -16.92 -19.82
CA ILE A 592 2.93 -16.81 -18.45
C ILE A 592 1.88 -16.19 -17.52
N ALA A 593 1.28 -15.07 -17.91
CA ALA A 593 0.24 -14.40 -17.14
C ALA A 593 -0.97 -15.30 -16.89
N GLU A 594 -1.51 -15.91 -17.95
CA GLU A 594 -2.65 -16.85 -17.87
C GLU A 594 -2.33 -18.05 -16.96
N ARG A 595 -1.08 -18.56 -17.02
CA ARG A 595 -0.67 -19.68 -16.17
C ARG A 595 -0.60 -19.30 -14.70
N GLN A 596 -0.08 -18.13 -14.37
CA GLN A 596 -0.11 -17.60 -12.98
C GLN A 596 -1.54 -17.47 -12.48
N GLU A 597 -2.41 -16.86 -13.29
CA GLU A 597 -3.81 -16.60 -12.94
C GLU A 597 -4.60 -17.88 -12.67
N ILE A 598 -4.47 -18.90 -13.52
CA ILE A 598 -5.19 -20.16 -13.34
C ILE A 598 -4.65 -21.01 -12.18
N LEU A 599 -3.38 -20.82 -11.79
CA LEU A 599 -2.77 -21.46 -10.64
C LEU A 599 -3.11 -20.71 -9.33
N GLY A 600 -3.65 -19.50 -9.40
CA GLY A 600 -3.76 -18.60 -8.24
C GLY A 600 -2.39 -18.26 -7.65
N ALA A 601 -1.36 -18.26 -8.49
CA ALA A 601 0.01 -17.95 -8.13
C ALA A 601 0.38 -16.52 -8.53
N SER A 602 1.39 -15.97 -7.87
CA SER A 602 1.98 -14.68 -8.21
C SER A 602 3.49 -14.79 -8.22
N ILE A 603 4.13 -14.36 -9.32
CA ILE A 603 5.57 -14.26 -9.44
C ILE A 603 5.92 -12.80 -9.61
N SER A 604 6.83 -12.30 -8.78
CA SER A 604 7.27 -10.91 -8.80
C SER A 604 8.78 -10.82 -8.64
N SER A 605 9.37 -9.78 -9.22
CA SER A 605 10.80 -9.50 -9.10
C SER A 605 11.05 -8.09 -8.59
N TYR A 606 12.00 -7.92 -7.71
CA TYR A 606 12.41 -6.61 -7.23
C TYR A 606 13.91 -6.57 -6.89
N ALA A 607 14.45 -5.37 -6.84
CA ALA A 607 15.80 -5.12 -6.36
C ALA A 607 15.77 -4.12 -5.18
N SER A 608 16.43 -4.50 -4.09
CA SER A 608 16.90 -3.53 -3.08
C SER A 608 18.25 -2.95 -3.52
N MET A 609 18.87 -2.15 -2.66
CA MET A 609 20.22 -1.66 -2.96
C MET A 609 21.24 -2.80 -3.09
N ASP A 610 21.12 -3.85 -2.27
CA ASP A 610 22.13 -4.91 -2.14
C ASP A 610 21.73 -6.26 -2.74
N ARG A 611 20.44 -6.55 -2.84
CA ARG A 611 19.91 -7.87 -3.27
C ARG A 611 18.89 -7.71 -4.37
N THR A 612 18.84 -8.73 -5.23
CA THR A 612 17.77 -8.91 -6.21
C THR A 612 17.01 -10.17 -5.87
N SER A 613 15.69 -10.09 -5.82
CA SER A 613 14.85 -11.23 -5.47
C SER A 613 13.78 -11.47 -6.52
N VAL A 614 13.53 -12.73 -6.82
CA VAL A 614 12.36 -13.20 -7.53
C VAL A 614 11.53 -14.00 -6.53
N ASN A 615 10.26 -13.63 -6.37
CA ASN A 615 9.38 -14.21 -5.37
C ASN A 615 8.26 -14.99 -6.06
N LEU A 616 7.88 -16.09 -5.44
CA LEU A 616 6.70 -16.86 -5.77
C LEU A 616 5.80 -16.93 -4.56
N PHE A 617 4.56 -16.53 -4.73
CA PHE A 617 3.43 -16.93 -3.90
C PHE A 617 2.68 -18.05 -4.60
N ALA A 618 2.38 -19.15 -3.90
CA ALA A 618 1.62 -20.27 -4.45
C ALA A 618 0.66 -20.85 -3.41
N LEU A 619 -0.53 -21.23 -3.83
CA LEU A 619 -1.37 -22.13 -3.06
C LEU A 619 -0.69 -23.49 -2.98
N SER A 620 -0.70 -24.15 -1.82
CA SER A 620 0.00 -25.43 -1.62
C SER A 620 -0.47 -26.54 -2.54
N ASP A 621 -1.76 -26.54 -2.89
CA ASP A 621 -2.31 -27.49 -3.87
C ASP A 621 -1.74 -27.31 -5.30
N ASN A 622 -1.25 -26.09 -5.62
CA ASN A 622 -0.70 -25.73 -6.91
C ASN A 622 0.83 -25.49 -6.88
N LEU A 623 1.50 -25.86 -5.80
CA LEU A 623 2.93 -25.54 -5.60
C LEU A 623 3.82 -26.12 -6.71
N ALA A 624 3.67 -27.39 -7.04
CA ALA A 624 4.55 -28.06 -8.02
C ALA A 624 4.48 -27.42 -9.42
N PRO A 625 3.30 -27.16 -10.03
CA PRO A 625 3.22 -26.44 -11.30
C PRO A 625 3.63 -24.96 -11.19
N SER A 626 3.44 -24.33 -10.05
CA SER A 626 3.90 -22.94 -9.80
C SER A 626 5.42 -22.86 -9.76
N LEU A 627 6.09 -23.81 -9.11
CA LEU A 627 7.56 -23.91 -9.09
C LEU A 627 8.14 -24.21 -10.48
N GLU A 628 7.42 -24.94 -11.31
CA GLU A 628 7.83 -25.16 -12.71
C GLU A 628 7.87 -23.85 -13.49
N LEU A 629 6.78 -23.10 -13.47
CA LEU A 629 6.70 -21.79 -14.12
C LEU A 629 7.74 -20.82 -13.57
N TYR A 630 7.89 -20.78 -12.23
CA TYR A 630 8.87 -19.94 -11.54
C TYR A 630 10.30 -20.25 -11.98
N ALA A 631 10.69 -21.52 -12.05
CA ALA A 631 12.02 -21.90 -12.49
C ALA A 631 12.26 -21.56 -13.97
N ASP A 632 11.24 -21.68 -14.84
CA ASP A 632 11.35 -21.30 -16.24
C ASP A 632 11.58 -19.78 -16.40
N ILE A 633 10.83 -18.95 -15.67
CA ILE A 633 10.98 -17.49 -15.66
C ILE A 633 12.38 -17.08 -15.18
N VAL A 634 12.88 -17.69 -14.09
CA VAL A 634 14.19 -17.33 -13.51
C VAL A 634 15.35 -17.77 -14.41
N ARG A 635 15.25 -18.96 -15.01
CA ARG A 635 16.41 -19.59 -15.66
C ARG A 635 16.46 -19.35 -17.17
N ASN A 636 15.31 -19.18 -17.81
CA ASN A 636 15.18 -19.24 -19.27
C ASN A 636 14.49 -18.00 -19.88
N PRO A 637 14.67 -16.77 -19.37
CA PRO A 637 14.02 -15.60 -19.96
C PRO A 637 14.48 -15.41 -21.41
N ALA A 638 13.55 -15.11 -22.30
CA ALA A 638 13.81 -15.02 -23.74
C ALA A 638 14.45 -13.69 -24.16
N PHE A 639 14.21 -12.62 -23.41
CA PHE A 639 14.61 -11.26 -23.79
C PHE A 639 14.26 -10.95 -25.24
N ALA A 640 13.02 -11.24 -25.66
CA ALA A 640 12.59 -11.04 -27.04
C ALA A 640 12.78 -9.57 -27.46
N PRO A 641 13.35 -9.25 -28.63
CA PRO A 641 13.65 -7.87 -29.02
C PRO A 641 12.45 -6.93 -28.95
N ALA A 642 11.25 -7.41 -29.31
CA ALA A 642 10.03 -6.62 -29.28
C ALA A 642 9.63 -6.24 -27.84
N GLU A 643 9.83 -7.15 -26.87
CA GLU A 643 9.54 -6.92 -25.46
C GLU A 643 10.58 -6.00 -24.82
N VAL A 644 11.86 -6.15 -25.20
CA VAL A 644 12.92 -5.23 -24.75
C VAL A 644 12.57 -3.78 -25.10
N GLU A 645 12.12 -3.53 -26.34
CA GLU A 645 11.75 -2.15 -26.73
C GLU A 645 10.45 -1.70 -26.08
N ARG A 646 9.47 -2.55 -25.89
CA ARG A 646 8.23 -2.22 -25.19
C ARG A 646 8.50 -1.83 -23.74
N LEU A 647 9.24 -2.65 -23.01
CA LEU A 647 9.58 -2.43 -21.60
C LEU A 647 10.52 -1.25 -21.40
N ARG A 648 11.42 -0.98 -22.37
CA ARG A 648 12.25 0.23 -22.38
C ARG A 648 11.38 1.49 -22.38
N VAL A 649 10.37 1.55 -23.25
CA VAL A 649 9.44 2.69 -23.32
C VAL A 649 8.68 2.84 -22.00
N GLN A 650 8.21 1.74 -21.42
CA GLN A 650 7.54 1.77 -20.12
C GLN A 650 8.45 2.23 -18.98
N GLN A 651 9.71 1.80 -18.97
CA GLN A 651 10.68 2.25 -17.96
C GLN A 651 11.00 3.73 -18.11
N LEU A 652 11.17 4.23 -19.34
CA LEU A 652 11.38 5.66 -19.58
C LEU A 652 10.15 6.50 -19.15
N ALA A 653 8.94 6.02 -19.41
CA ALA A 653 7.72 6.67 -18.93
C ALA A 653 7.69 6.70 -17.41
N ARG A 654 8.01 5.59 -16.73
CA ARG A 654 8.10 5.52 -15.25
C ARG A 654 9.14 6.49 -14.70
N ILE A 655 10.33 6.60 -15.32
CA ILE A 655 11.34 7.59 -14.91
C ILE A 655 10.80 9.02 -15.10
N SER A 656 10.09 9.28 -16.19
CA SER A 656 9.45 10.58 -16.43
C SER A 656 8.39 10.90 -15.38
N ASP A 657 7.55 9.93 -15.01
CA ASP A 657 6.56 10.08 -13.93
C ASP A 657 7.23 10.36 -12.57
N GLU A 658 8.31 9.64 -12.23
CA GLU A 658 9.10 9.92 -11.02
C GLU A 658 9.60 11.37 -10.98
N MET A 659 10.01 11.92 -12.12
CA MET A 659 10.50 13.30 -12.22
C MET A 659 9.39 14.36 -12.12
N THR A 660 8.13 13.98 -12.17
CA THR A 660 7.00 14.88 -11.86
C THR A 660 6.66 14.90 -10.36
N GLN A 661 7.10 13.88 -9.61
CA GLN A 661 6.77 13.71 -8.19
C GLN A 661 7.83 14.33 -7.29
N PRO A 662 7.46 15.07 -6.22
CA PRO A 662 8.43 15.65 -5.30
C PRO A 662 9.38 14.61 -4.68
N GLN A 663 8.86 13.45 -4.28
CA GLN A 663 9.65 12.38 -3.68
C GLN A 663 10.60 11.73 -4.70
N GLY A 664 10.15 11.50 -5.92
CA GLY A 664 10.97 10.98 -7.00
C GLY A 664 12.17 11.88 -7.29
N LEU A 665 11.96 13.18 -7.42
CA LEU A 665 13.00 14.19 -7.59
C LEU A 665 14.01 14.16 -6.44
N ALA A 666 13.55 14.13 -5.19
CA ALA A 666 14.42 14.11 -4.02
C ALA A 666 15.28 12.84 -3.95
N LEU A 667 14.69 11.66 -4.15
CA LEU A 667 15.36 10.35 -4.08
C LEU A 667 16.28 10.08 -5.26
N ARG A 668 16.14 10.81 -6.35
CA ARG A 668 17.09 10.82 -7.47
C ARG A 668 18.26 11.78 -7.21
N THR A 669 17.99 12.91 -6.57
CA THR A 669 18.99 13.97 -6.35
C THR A 669 19.93 13.68 -5.18
N LEU A 670 19.41 13.19 -4.06
CA LEU A 670 20.17 13.05 -2.81
C LEU A 670 21.30 11.99 -2.84
N PRO A 671 21.11 10.75 -3.33
CA PRO A 671 22.10 9.68 -3.19
C PRO A 671 23.47 10.01 -3.82
N PRO A 672 23.56 10.58 -5.03
CA PRO A 672 24.86 10.99 -5.60
C PRO A 672 25.57 12.11 -4.81
N LEU A 673 24.81 12.93 -4.07
CA LEU A 673 25.36 13.97 -3.18
C LEU A 673 25.97 13.37 -1.92
N LEU A 674 25.41 12.27 -1.42
CA LEU A 674 25.85 11.55 -0.22
C LEU A 674 27.05 10.63 -0.52
N TYR A 675 26.91 9.75 -1.50
CA TYR A 675 27.88 8.68 -1.77
C TYR A 675 28.89 9.03 -2.87
N GLY A 676 28.64 10.09 -3.66
CA GLY A 676 29.40 10.35 -4.87
C GLY A 676 28.96 9.46 -6.04
N LYS A 677 29.07 9.96 -7.27
CA LYS A 677 28.58 9.27 -8.48
C LYS A 677 29.32 7.96 -8.78
N ALA A 678 30.54 7.79 -8.31
CA ALA A 678 31.35 6.60 -8.55
C ALA A 678 31.03 5.43 -7.61
N HIS A 679 30.54 5.72 -6.40
CA HIS A 679 30.22 4.69 -5.40
C HIS A 679 28.99 3.85 -5.82
N PRO A 680 28.95 2.53 -5.57
CA PRO A 680 27.79 1.68 -5.89
C PRO A 680 26.46 2.25 -5.41
N TYR A 681 26.39 2.82 -4.21
CA TYR A 681 25.18 3.42 -3.64
C TYR A 681 24.90 4.87 -4.11
N GLY A 682 25.78 5.47 -4.90
CA GLY A 682 25.55 6.78 -5.52
C GLY A 682 24.66 6.69 -6.77
N VAL A 683 23.56 5.98 -6.67
CA VAL A 683 22.53 5.77 -7.71
C VAL A 683 21.20 6.26 -7.20
N PRO A 684 20.22 6.62 -8.04
CA PRO A 684 18.87 6.92 -7.59
C PRO A 684 18.31 5.82 -6.68
N PHE A 685 17.79 6.19 -5.53
CA PHE A 685 17.21 5.21 -4.60
C PHE A 685 15.92 4.58 -5.15
N THR A 686 15.32 5.15 -6.18
CA THR A 686 14.18 4.59 -6.90
C THR A 686 14.54 3.31 -7.68
N GLY A 687 15.81 3.12 -8.05
CA GLY A 687 16.29 1.96 -8.78
C GLY A 687 15.95 1.93 -10.27
N THR A 688 15.14 2.87 -10.77
CA THR A 688 14.69 2.91 -12.18
C THR A 688 15.78 3.28 -13.18
N GLY A 689 16.88 3.87 -12.69
CA GLY A 689 18.05 4.20 -13.49
C GLY A 689 18.09 5.63 -14.04
N ASP A 690 18.95 5.84 -15.02
CA ASP A 690 19.11 7.10 -15.74
C ASP A 690 18.47 7.00 -17.13
N PRO A 691 17.62 7.96 -17.58
CA PRO A 691 16.91 7.85 -18.84
C PRO A 691 17.85 7.70 -20.04
N LYS A 692 18.96 8.46 -20.10
CA LYS A 692 19.93 8.39 -21.21
C LYS A 692 20.72 7.08 -21.21
N ALA A 693 20.86 6.45 -20.05
CA ALA A 693 21.48 5.13 -19.95
C ALA A 693 20.50 4.05 -20.40
N VAL A 694 19.24 4.10 -19.93
CA VAL A 694 18.17 3.15 -20.30
C VAL A 694 17.91 3.14 -21.80
N GLU A 695 17.90 4.30 -22.47
CA GLU A 695 17.81 4.40 -23.94
C GLU A 695 18.85 3.57 -24.67
N LYS A 696 20.03 3.39 -24.07
CA LYS A 696 21.20 2.76 -24.71
C LYS A 696 21.45 1.31 -24.28
N VAL A 697 20.72 0.79 -23.30
CA VAL A 697 20.88 -0.60 -22.83
C VAL A 697 20.50 -1.54 -23.96
N SER A 698 21.45 -2.36 -24.42
CA SER A 698 21.20 -3.36 -25.45
C SER A 698 20.64 -4.67 -24.87
N ARG A 699 20.00 -5.46 -25.72
CA ARG A 699 19.56 -6.82 -25.38
C ARG A 699 20.72 -7.69 -24.87
N ASP A 700 21.88 -7.59 -25.50
CA ASP A 700 23.06 -8.40 -25.13
C ASP A 700 23.58 -8.00 -23.74
N GLU A 701 23.51 -6.71 -23.37
CA GLU A 701 23.83 -6.24 -22.01
C GLU A 701 22.85 -6.80 -20.97
N LEU A 702 21.54 -6.91 -21.30
CA LEU A 702 20.54 -7.54 -20.42
C LEU A 702 20.84 -9.03 -20.22
N ILE A 703 21.12 -9.76 -21.28
CA ILE A 703 21.52 -11.18 -21.22
C ILE A 703 22.82 -11.34 -20.43
N ALA A 704 23.81 -10.48 -20.66
CA ALA A 704 25.07 -10.51 -19.92
C ALA A 704 24.87 -10.23 -18.43
N PHE A 705 24.01 -9.27 -18.08
CA PHE A 705 23.65 -8.97 -16.69
C PHE A 705 22.97 -10.17 -16.02
N HIS A 706 21.95 -10.73 -16.67
CA HIS A 706 21.28 -11.93 -16.15
C HIS A 706 22.29 -13.06 -15.90
N ARG A 707 23.13 -13.41 -16.85
CA ARG A 707 24.14 -14.46 -16.73
C ARG A 707 25.18 -14.19 -15.65
N ALA A 708 25.52 -12.94 -15.41
CA ALA A 708 26.52 -12.57 -14.39
C ALA A 708 25.97 -12.62 -12.97
N TRP A 709 24.68 -12.39 -12.76
CA TRP A 709 24.10 -12.25 -11.43
C TRP A 709 23.10 -13.34 -11.05
N PHE A 710 22.34 -13.92 -11.99
CA PHE A 710 21.39 -15.00 -11.76
C PHE A 710 22.12 -16.34 -11.87
N ARG A 711 22.75 -16.74 -10.77
CA ARG A 711 23.69 -17.86 -10.72
C ARG A 711 23.52 -18.63 -9.42
N PRO A 712 23.72 -19.97 -9.43
CA PRO A 712 23.63 -20.79 -8.22
C PRO A 712 24.51 -20.30 -7.08
N GLU A 713 25.76 -19.94 -7.37
CA GLU A 713 26.74 -19.50 -6.36
C GLU A 713 26.46 -18.10 -5.78
N LYS A 714 25.50 -17.37 -6.32
CA LYS A 714 25.02 -16.08 -5.81
C LYS A 714 23.63 -16.14 -5.21
N ALA A 715 23.02 -17.32 -5.27
CA ALA A 715 21.62 -17.55 -4.91
C ALA A 715 21.46 -18.09 -3.50
N THR A 716 20.41 -17.69 -2.82
CA THR A 716 19.86 -18.32 -1.63
C THR A 716 18.35 -18.46 -1.84
N ILE A 717 17.80 -19.63 -1.56
CA ILE A 717 16.35 -19.88 -1.61
C ILE A 717 15.81 -19.75 -0.18
N PHE A 718 14.87 -18.84 0.00
CA PHE A 718 14.10 -18.69 1.24
C PHE A 718 12.71 -19.27 1.02
N VAL A 719 12.21 -20.02 2.00
CA VAL A 719 10.89 -20.65 1.93
C VAL A 719 10.17 -20.53 3.25
N VAL A 720 8.92 -20.10 3.20
CA VAL A 720 7.95 -20.20 4.30
C VAL A 720 6.74 -20.95 3.76
N SER A 721 6.35 -22.04 4.41
CA SER A 721 5.34 -22.96 3.86
C SER A 721 4.62 -23.75 4.97
N ASP A 722 3.35 -24.09 4.70
CA ASP A 722 2.60 -25.09 5.44
C ASP A 722 3.08 -26.53 5.17
N GLN A 723 3.85 -26.72 4.09
CA GLN A 723 4.41 -28.03 3.73
C GLN A 723 5.77 -28.24 4.39
N PRO A 724 6.07 -29.45 4.90
CA PRO A 724 7.37 -29.75 5.51
C PRO A 724 8.53 -29.59 4.52
N LEU A 725 9.72 -29.20 5.02
CA LEU A 725 10.93 -29.06 4.20
C LEU A 725 11.25 -30.33 3.39
N ALA A 726 10.95 -31.53 3.94
CA ALA A 726 11.14 -32.80 3.26
C ALA A 726 10.27 -32.93 1.98
N THR A 727 9.12 -32.29 1.92
CA THR A 727 8.27 -32.20 0.72
C THR A 727 8.78 -31.17 -0.26
N ILE A 728 9.24 -30.00 0.24
CA ILE A 728 9.68 -28.86 -0.58
C ILE A 728 11.02 -29.14 -1.27
N THR A 729 12.00 -29.72 -0.56
CA THR A 729 13.37 -29.91 -1.07
C THR A 729 13.41 -30.71 -2.38
N PRO A 730 12.70 -31.84 -2.55
CA PRO A 730 12.70 -32.59 -3.81
C PRO A 730 12.10 -31.79 -4.99
N LEU A 731 11.09 -30.93 -4.73
CA LEU A 731 10.50 -30.07 -5.74
C LEU A 731 11.51 -29.01 -6.22
N LEU A 732 12.23 -28.37 -5.28
CA LEU A 732 13.28 -27.40 -5.60
C LEU A 732 14.48 -28.08 -6.27
N GLU A 733 14.88 -29.26 -5.82
CA GLU A 733 15.97 -30.05 -6.43
C GLU A 733 15.67 -30.35 -7.89
N THR A 734 14.44 -30.78 -8.19
CA THR A 734 14.00 -31.07 -9.58
C THR A 734 14.11 -29.84 -10.48
N ARG A 735 13.89 -28.64 -9.98
CA ARG A 735 13.83 -27.40 -10.77
C ARG A 735 15.17 -26.66 -10.79
N PHE A 736 15.94 -26.71 -9.73
CA PHE A 736 17.16 -25.90 -9.58
C PHE A 736 18.42 -26.74 -9.37
N GLY A 737 18.37 -28.02 -8.93
CA GLY A 737 19.54 -28.79 -8.57
C GLY A 737 20.55 -29.00 -9.72
N GLN A 738 20.06 -29.03 -10.97
CA GLN A 738 20.93 -29.13 -12.17
C GLN A 738 21.26 -27.78 -12.78
N TRP A 739 20.90 -26.66 -12.11
CA TRP A 739 21.23 -25.34 -12.63
C TRP A 739 22.72 -25.04 -12.44
N ALA A 740 23.39 -24.76 -13.56
CA ALA A 740 24.79 -24.39 -13.62
C ALA A 740 24.97 -23.05 -14.32
N ALA A 741 25.92 -22.27 -13.89
CA ALA A 741 26.26 -20.99 -14.49
C ALA A 741 27.44 -21.09 -15.43
N THR A 742 27.49 -20.23 -16.44
CA THR A 742 28.60 -20.11 -17.41
C THR A 742 29.13 -18.68 -17.42
N GLY A 743 30.39 -18.49 -17.73
CA GLY A 743 31.06 -17.18 -17.81
C GLY A 743 31.37 -16.59 -16.43
N PRO A 744 31.90 -15.35 -16.37
CA PRO A 744 32.32 -14.70 -15.13
C PRO A 744 31.12 -14.27 -14.29
N ALA A 745 31.25 -14.41 -12.96
CA ALA A 745 30.29 -13.86 -12.02
C ALA A 745 30.41 -12.34 -11.91
N GLY A 746 29.29 -11.66 -11.72
CA GLY A 746 29.25 -10.22 -11.43
C GLY A 746 29.89 -9.91 -10.06
N ALA A 747 30.48 -8.72 -9.93
CA ALA A 747 31.04 -8.24 -8.67
C ALA A 747 30.71 -6.75 -8.46
N LYS A 748 30.30 -6.40 -7.24
CA LYS A 748 30.11 -5.00 -6.82
C LYS A 748 31.44 -4.43 -6.34
N ASN A 749 31.80 -3.25 -6.85
CA ASN A 749 33.06 -2.60 -6.48
C ASN A 749 32.79 -1.48 -5.45
N PHE A 750 33.00 -1.76 -4.19
CA PHE A 750 32.91 -0.79 -3.09
C PHE A 750 34.25 -0.08 -2.78
N SER A 751 35.27 -0.17 -3.65
CA SER A 751 36.55 0.54 -3.45
C SER A 751 36.45 2.05 -3.67
N ALA A 752 35.41 2.53 -4.37
CA ALA A 752 35.17 3.95 -4.54
C ALA A 752 34.93 4.65 -3.20
N ALA A 753 35.73 5.68 -2.90
CA ALA A 753 35.59 6.39 -1.65
C ALA A 753 34.27 7.18 -1.58
N ILE A 754 33.61 7.15 -0.43
CA ILE A 754 32.52 8.06 -0.12
C ILE A 754 33.13 9.45 0.11
N PRO A 755 32.66 10.50 -0.58
CA PRO A 755 33.23 11.84 -0.42
C PRO A 755 32.98 12.38 0.99
N ALA A 756 33.88 13.29 1.42
CA ALA A 756 33.63 14.04 2.65
C ALA A 756 32.31 14.80 2.56
N PRO A 757 31.50 14.84 3.65
CA PRO A 757 30.24 15.56 3.68
C PRO A 757 30.40 17.03 3.27
N LYS A 758 29.49 17.51 2.44
CA LYS A 758 29.41 18.94 2.05
C LYS A 758 28.02 19.46 2.41
N PRO A 759 27.81 19.91 3.65
CA PRO A 759 26.51 20.40 4.11
C PRO A 759 26.02 21.55 3.25
N ARG A 760 24.84 21.44 2.71
CA ARG A 760 24.19 22.44 1.85
C ARG A 760 22.71 22.13 1.68
N ILE A 761 22.01 23.08 1.09
CA ILE A 761 20.66 22.92 0.63
C ILE A 761 20.66 22.88 -0.91
N VAL A 762 20.14 21.83 -1.51
CA VAL A 762 19.88 21.75 -2.94
C VAL A 762 18.36 21.93 -3.15
N LEU A 763 17.98 23.08 -3.69
CA LEU A 763 16.61 23.43 -3.99
C LEU A 763 16.28 23.01 -5.42
N VAL A 764 15.47 21.98 -5.56
CA VAL A 764 14.93 21.53 -6.84
C VAL A 764 13.66 22.35 -7.13
N ASP A 765 13.73 23.21 -8.16
CA ASP A 765 12.66 24.13 -8.49
C ASP A 765 11.48 23.40 -9.15
N ARG A 766 10.40 23.22 -8.39
CA ARG A 766 9.10 22.72 -8.87
C ARG A 766 8.08 23.82 -8.71
N LYS A 767 7.95 24.58 -9.77
CA LYS A 767 7.10 25.79 -9.84
C LYS A 767 5.66 25.50 -9.40
N ASP A 768 5.04 26.48 -8.75
CA ASP A 768 3.65 26.47 -8.27
C ASP A 768 3.30 25.35 -7.28
N SER A 769 4.29 24.68 -6.70
CA SER A 769 4.04 23.70 -5.62
C SER A 769 3.45 24.39 -4.38
N PRO A 770 2.31 23.90 -3.86
CA PRO A 770 1.71 24.43 -2.63
C PRO A 770 2.44 23.98 -1.38
N GLN A 771 3.21 22.92 -1.49
CA GLN A 771 4.06 22.35 -0.43
C GLN A 771 5.50 22.22 -0.90
N SER A 772 6.41 22.11 0.06
CA SER A 772 7.79 21.67 -0.15
C SER A 772 7.98 20.28 0.44
N LEU A 773 8.70 19.42 -0.27
CA LEU A 773 9.25 18.20 0.31
C LEU A 773 10.70 18.46 0.71
N ILE A 774 10.99 18.34 1.99
CA ILE A 774 12.34 18.43 2.55
C ILE A 774 12.85 17.01 2.77
N VAL A 775 14.01 16.66 2.20
CA VAL A 775 14.70 15.40 2.47
C VAL A 775 16.12 15.71 2.92
N GLY A 776 16.37 15.50 4.23
CA GLY A 776 17.71 15.59 4.80
C GLY A 776 18.42 14.24 4.73
N GLY A 777 19.73 14.21 4.51
CA GLY A 777 20.47 12.96 4.50
C GLY A 777 21.92 13.07 4.90
N LEU A 778 22.46 11.99 5.45
CA LEU A 778 23.89 11.78 5.69
C LEU A 778 24.25 10.30 5.61
N VAL A 779 25.51 9.97 5.37
CA VAL A 779 26.01 8.58 5.42
C VAL A 779 26.58 8.32 6.81
N LEU A 780 26.00 7.35 7.51
CA LEU A 780 26.43 6.97 8.85
C LEU A 780 27.83 6.31 8.81
N PRO A 781 28.61 6.40 9.90
CA PRO A 781 29.91 5.71 10.02
C PRO A 781 29.77 4.19 10.28
N LEU A 782 28.57 3.62 10.08
CA LEU A 782 28.20 2.25 10.40
C LEU A 782 27.79 1.49 9.14
N LYS A 783 28.10 0.18 9.12
CA LYS A 783 27.59 -0.77 8.13
C LYS A 783 26.28 -1.40 8.63
N GLY A 784 25.41 -1.80 7.71
CA GLY A 784 24.20 -2.49 8.08
C GLY A 784 24.41 -3.89 8.69
N THR A 785 25.59 -4.48 8.50
CA THR A 785 25.97 -5.74 9.12
C THR A 785 26.43 -5.62 10.59
N GLU A 786 26.62 -4.39 11.07
CA GLU A 786 26.98 -4.13 12.46
C GLU A 786 25.72 -4.14 13.35
N GLU A 787 25.94 -4.23 14.67
CA GLU A 787 24.84 -4.13 15.64
C GLU A 787 24.40 -2.67 15.76
N ILE A 788 23.19 -2.36 15.32
CA ILE A 788 22.65 -1.00 15.29
C ILE A 788 21.30 -0.88 16.03
N THR A 789 20.88 -1.86 16.79
CA THR A 789 19.57 -1.87 17.47
C THR A 789 19.40 -0.67 18.40
N SER A 790 20.45 -0.30 19.15
CA SER A 790 20.41 0.91 19.99
C SER A 790 20.25 2.21 19.19
N LEU A 791 20.84 2.27 17.99
CA LEU A 791 20.63 3.42 17.09
C LEU A 791 19.20 3.45 16.53
N LEU A 792 18.63 2.30 16.18
CA LEU A 792 17.24 2.21 15.73
C LEU A 792 16.30 2.69 16.83
N SER A 793 16.47 2.21 18.07
CA SER A 793 15.66 2.62 19.21
C SER A 793 15.83 4.12 19.55
N ALA A 794 17.05 4.66 19.41
CA ALA A 794 17.29 6.11 19.56
C ALA A 794 16.57 6.92 18.47
N ASN A 795 16.56 6.39 17.22
CA ASN A 795 15.85 7.03 16.12
C ASN A 795 14.32 6.97 16.31
N ASP A 796 13.77 5.92 16.94
CA ASP A 796 12.34 5.86 17.23
C ASP A 796 11.89 7.02 18.13
N VAL A 797 12.74 7.43 19.06
CA VAL A 797 12.49 8.63 19.87
C VAL A 797 12.60 9.92 19.03
N LEU A 798 13.61 10.02 18.15
CA LEU A 798 13.86 11.25 17.39
C LEU A 798 12.86 11.43 16.24
N GLY A 799 12.64 10.38 15.43
CA GLY A 799 11.88 10.50 14.19
C GLY A 799 11.36 9.18 13.59
N GLY A 800 11.51 8.04 14.29
CA GLY A 800 11.23 6.73 13.72
C GLY A 800 9.76 6.30 13.77
N ASN A 801 8.95 6.90 14.64
CA ASN A 801 7.54 6.56 14.81
C ASN A 801 6.66 7.81 14.90
N PHE A 802 5.35 7.60 15.00
CA PHE A 802 4.36 8.68 15.05
C PHE A 802 4.59 9.64 16.22
N LEU A 803 4.88 9.12 17.41
CA LEU A 803 5.11 9.93 18.65
C LEU A 803 6.54 10.47 18.75
N SER A 804 7.32 10.37 17.69
CA SER A 804 8.69 10.89 17.66
C SER A 804 8.74 12.42 17.74
N ARG A 805 9.83 12.95 18.29
CA ARG A 805 9.98 14.38 18.57
C ARG A 805 9.77 15.27 17.36
N ILE A 806 10.36 14.91 16.19
CA ILE A 806 10.23 15.74 14.98
C ILE A 806 8.80 15.72 14.43
N ASN A 807 8.10 14.58 14.54
CA ASN A 807 6.71 14.50 14.11
C ASN A 807 5.78 15.28 15.05
N MET A 808 5.89 15.08 16.36
CA MET A 808 5.09 15.80 17.34
C MET A 808 5.32 17.32 17.30
N ASP A 809 6.53 17.77 16.96
CA ASP A 809 6.84 19.19 16.80
C ASP A 809 6.20 19.79 15.54
N LEU A 810 6.43 19.20 14.36
CA LEU A 810 6.01 19.80 13.10
C LEU A 810 4.53 19.51 12.77
N ARG A 811 4.01 18.33 13.14
CA ARG A 811 2.63 17.94 12.89
C ARG A 811 1.71 18.47 14.00
N GLU A 812 1.89 17.99 15.23
CA GLU A 812 0.94 18.22 16.32
C GLU A 812 1.08 19.61 16.94
N THR A 813 2.31 20.06 17.21
CA THR A 813 2.51 21.37 17.84
C THR A 813 2.35 22.52 16.85
N LYS A 814 2.89 22.40 15.65
CA LYS A 814 2.97 23.51 14.67
C LYS A 814 1.93 23.42 13.56
N GLY A 815 1.38 22.24 13.26
CA GLY A 815 0.44 22.04 12.16
C GLY A 815 1.03 22.36 10.77
N TRP A 816 2.36 22.23 10.59
CA TRP A 816 3.04 22.58 9.33
C TRP A 816 3.16 21.42 8.35
N SER A 817 2.93 20.21 8.81
CA SER A 817 3.07 18.97 8.07
C SER A 817 1.94 18.00 8.40
N TYR A 818 1.61 17.11 7.47
CA TYR A 818 0.79 15.94 7.75
C TYR A 818 1.59 14.84 8.49
N GLY A 819 2.90 14.75 8.25
CA GLY A 819 3.77 13.81 8.96
C GLY A 819 5.24 13.98 8.62
N VAL A 820 6.10 13.81 9.63
CA VAL A 820 7.55 13.93 9.51
C VAL A 820 8.21 12.68 10.07
N ARG A 821 9.18 12.15 9.36
CA ARG A 821 9.89 10.94 9.81
C ARG A 821 11.39 11.00 9.55
N ALA A 822 12.13 10.30 10.39
CA ALA A 822 13.55 10.01 10.16
C ALA A 822 13.78 8.51 10.20
N GLN A 823 14.67 8.02 9.34
CA GLN A 823 14.92 6.59 9.22
C GLN A 823 16.39 6.27 8.95
N VAL A 824 16.85 5.18 9.54
CA VAL A 824 18.09 4.51 9.20
C VAL A 824 17.79 3.56 8.04
N ASN A 825 18.12 3.98 6.81
CA ASN A 825 17.82 3.19 5.61
C ASN A 825 18.89 2.11 5.41
N ARG A 826 18.77 1.01 6.17
CA ARG A 826 19.80 -0.01 6.33
C ARG A 826 20.20 -0.67 5.01
N VAL A 827 21.50 -0.65 4.70
CA VAL A 827 22.14 -1.35 3.58
C VAL A 827 23.36 -2.11 4.11
N VAL A 828 23.91 -3.06 3.34
CA VAL A 828 25.02 -3.92 3.80
C VAL A 828 26.27 -3.13 4.16
N GLU A 829 26.66 -2.16 3.33
CA GLU A 829 27.80 -1.27 3.58
C GLU A 829 27.37 -0.02 4.37
N ARG A 830 27.98 1.12 4.13
CA ARG A 830 27.72 2.37 4.86
C ARG A 830 26.26 2.83 4.67
N THR A 831 25.53 2.84 5.76
CA THR A 831 24.08 3.06 5.81
C THR A 831 23.72 4.55 5.77
N PRO A 832 22.75 5.01 4.96
CA PRO A 832 22.28 6.38 5.00
C PRO A 832 21.23 6.58 6.10
N TYR A 833 21.27 7.76 6.70
CA TYR A 833 20.22 8.31 7.56
C TYR A 833 19.43 9.35 6.77
N LEU A 834 18.12 9.25 6.77
CA LEU A 834 17.23 10.12 5.98
C LEU A 834 16.15 10.73 6.86
N VAL A 835 15.85 12.02 6.61
CA VAL A 835 14.72 12.75 7.24
C VAL A 835 13.78 13.19 6.12
N PHE A 836 12.49 12.95 6.26
CA PHE A 836 11.46 13.33 5.30
C PHE A 836 10.44 14.25 5.97
N ALA A 837 10.20 15.41 5.40
CA ALA A 837 9.24 16.38 5.91
C ALA A 837 8.51 17.07 4.73
N PRO A 838 7.31 16.62 4.34
CA PRO A 838 6.42 17.39 3.48
C PRO A 838 5.80 18.51 4.31
N VAL A 839 5.99 19.76 3.92
CA VAL A 839 5.57 20.93 4.70
C VAL A 839 4.89 21.99 3.83
N GLN A 840 4.10 22.86 4.41
CA GLN A 840 3.56 24.05 3.73
C GLN A 840 4.70 24.86 3.12
N ALA A 841 4.53 25.40 1.92
CA ALA A 841 5.59 26.12 1.21
C ALA A 841 6.11 27.35 2.01
N ASP A 842 5.23 28.10 2.70
CA ASP A 842 5.58 29.24 3.53
C ASP A 842 6.26 28.86 4.87
N LYS A 843 6.32 27.57 5.20
CA LYS A 843 6.97 27.02 6.40
C LYS A 843 8.26 26.25 6.09
N THR A 844 8.74 26.27 4.85
CA THR A 844 9.92 25.48 4.43
C THR A 844 11.17 25.82 5.24
N GLY A 845 11.57 27.07 5.30
CA GLY A 845 12.73 27.52 6.08
C GLY A 845 12.56 27.28 7.58
N PRO A 846 11.45 27.72 8.19
CA PRO A 846 11.14 27.44 9.60
C PRO A 846 11.17 25.94 9.93
N SER A 847 10.70 25.05 9.02
CA SER A 847 10.71 23.60 9.25
C SER A 847 12.13 23.03 9.24
N ILE A 848 13.00 23.44 8.32
CA ILE A 848 14.41 23.02 8.33
C ILE A 848 15.10 23.49 9.62
N ALA A 849 14.86 24.74 10.04
CA ALA A 849 15.41 25.25 11.30
C ALA A 849 14.94 24.43 12.51
N ALA A 850 13.65 24.08 12.56
CA ALA A 850 13.09 23.25 13.62
C ALA A 850 13.70 21.84 13.62
N LEU A 851 13.80 21.19 12.45
CA LEU A 851 14.43 19.88 12.33
C LEU A 851 15.89 19.89 12.78
N GLN A 852 16.67 20.89 12.33
CA GLN A 852 18.05 21.05 12.76
C GLN A 852 18.15 21.27 14.28
N GLN A 853 17.22 22.02 14.86
CA GLN A 853 17.19 22.27 16.31
C GLN A 853 16.84 21.00 17.08
N GLN A 854 15.81 20.25 16.67
CA GLN A 854 15.43 18.99 17.32
C GLN A 854 16.57 17.97 17.27
N ILE A 855 17.23 17.83 16.13
CA ILE A 855 18.37 16.91 15.99
C ILE A 855 19.53 17.36 16.89
N ARG A 856 19.89 18.65 16.91
CA ARG A 856 20.97 19.19 17.78
C ARG A 856 20.64 19.00 19.25
N ASP A 857 19.40 19.29 19.66
CA ASP A 857 18.95 19.16 21.04
C ASP A 857 19.05 17.69 21.50
N PHE A 858 18.58 16.77 20.66
CA PHE A 858 18.61 15.33 20.92
C PHE A 858 20.05 14.80 21.06
N LEU A 859 20.93 15.21 20.19
CA LEU A 859 22.34 14.79 20.22
C LEU A 859 23.15 15.52 21.33
N GLY A 860 22.61 16.61 21.86
CA GLY A 860 23.23 17.46 22.87
C GLY A 860 22.72 17.19 24.29
N SER A 861 22.08 18.20 24.86
CA SER A 861 21.64 18.21 26.27
C SER A 861 20.26 17.59 26.51
N LYS A 862 19.46 17.38 25.46
CA LYS A 862 18.11 16.84 25.54
C LYS A 862 18.05 15.42 25.00
N GLY A 863 18.89 14.52 25.50
CA GLY A 863 18.91 13.11 25.12
C GLY A 863 17.61 12.37 25.47
N VAL A 864 17.64 11.06 25.35
CA VAL A 864 16.48 10.19 25.62
C VAL A 864 16.06 10.30 27.09
N THR A 865 14.80 10.62 27.32
CA THR A 865 14.21 10.67 28.68
C THR A 865 13.86 9.27 29.18
N ALA A 866 13.66 9.12 30.48
CA ALA A 866 13.23 7.84 31.08
C ALA A 866 11.88 7.37 30.52
N ALA A 867 10.94 8.26 30.30
CA ALA A 867 9.63 7.95 29.75
C ALA A 867 9.71 7.51 28.27
N GLU A 868 10.53 8.16 27.46
CA GLU A 868 10.76 7.78 26.07
C GLU A 868 11.47 6.42 25.97
N LEU A 869 12.48 6.17 26.81
CA LEU A 869 13.15 4.85 26.89
C LEU A 869 12.15 3.76 27.25
N GLU A 870 11.31 3.99 28.25
CA GLU A 870 10.32 3.02 28.68
C GLU A 870 9.30 2.73 27.58
N ARG A 871 8.76 3.78 26.94
CA ARG A 871 7.84 3.65 25.82
C ARG A 871 8.45 2.86 24.67
N THR A 872 9.63 3.26 24.20
CA THR A 872 10.31 2.63 23.06
C THR A 872 10.64 1.18 23.39
N ARG A 873 11.25 0.91 24.55
CA ARG A 873 11.62 -0.44 24.98
C ARG A 873 10.40 -1.35 25.11
N ASN A 874 9.36 -0.91 25.82
CA ASN A 874 8.17 -1.72 26.04
C ASN A 874 7.39 -1.91 24.73
N GLY A 875 7.22 -0.87 23.93
CA GLY A 875 6.61 -0.94 22.61
C GLY A 875 7.32 -1.94 21.71
N SER A 876 8.64 -1.79 21.53
CA SER A 876 9.43 -2.67 20.66
C SER A 876 9.43 -4.14 21.07
N ILE A 877 9.34 -4.47 22.38
CA ILE A 877 9.22 -5.85 22.84
C ILE A 877 7.82 -6.41 22.54
N ARG A 878 6.81 -5.61 22.82
CA ARG A 878 5.41 -6.04 22.81
C ARG A 878 4.83 -6.14 21.39
N GLU A 879 5.34 -5.36 20.44
CA GLU A 879 4.94 -5.41 19.04
C GLU A 879 5.51 -6.63 18.28
N LEU A 880 6.58 -7.30 18.80
CA LEU A 880 7.24 -8.39 18.10
C LEU A 880 6.30 -9.52 17.68
N PRO A 881 5.37 -10.04 18.52
CA PRO A 881 4.47 -11.11 18.10
C PRO A 881 3.57 -10.72 16.91
N GLY A 882 3.05 -9.49 16.89
CA GLY A 882 2.24 -8.97 15.77
C GLY A 882 3.07 -8.71 14.51
N SER A 883 4.35 -8.28 14.67
CA SER A 883 5.25 -7.99 13.55
C SER A 883 5.67 -9.23 12.73
N TYR A 884 5.36 -10.42 13.18
CA TYR A 884 5.65 -11.68 12.48
C TYR A 884 4.41 -12.57 12.34
N GLU A 885 3.26 -11.92 12.16
CA GLU A 885 1.98 -12.60 12.05
C GLU A 885 1.85 -13.40 10.75
N THR A 886 2.42 -12.96 9.63
CA THR A 886 2.23 -13.59 8.32
C THR A 886 3.46 -14.35 7.82
N ALA A 887 3.27 -15.26 6.86
CA ALA A 887 4.36 -15.94 6.17
C ALA A 887 5.31 -14.96 5.46
N ALA A 888 4.78 -13.84 4.96
CA ALA A 888 5.58 -12.79 4.34
C ALA A 888 6.50 -12.09 5.35
N ASP A 889 6.02 -11.83 6.57
CA ASP A 889 6.80 -11.21 7.64
C ASP A 889 7.93 -12.13 8.10
N VAL A 890 7.63 -13.41 8.28
CA VAL A 890 8.62 -14.45 8.62
C VAL A 890 9.66 -14.57 7.49
N LEU A 891 9.23 -14.63 6.22
CA LEU A 891 10.11 -14.66 5.06
C LEU A 891 11.05 -13.44 5.04
N GLY A 892 10.51 -12.25 5.25
CA GLY A 892 11.27 -11.01 5.36
C GLY A 892 12.26 -11.05 6.53
N GLY A 893 11.87 -11.66 7.66
CA GLY A 893 12.71 -11.87 8.83
C GLY A 893 13.95 -12.71 8.52
N ILE A 894 13.74 -13.91 7.98
CA ILE A 894 14.87 -14.82 7.65
C ILE A 894 15.78 -14.25 6.55
N GLN A 895 15.22 -13.51 5.59
CA GLN A 895 16.00 -12.79 4.58
C GLN A 895 16.90 -11.71 5.20
N ARG A 896 16.36 -10.91 6.15
CA ARG A 896 17.13 -9.89 6.88
C ARG A 896 18.25 -10.51 7.73
N ASN A 897 18.00 -11.67 8.38
CA ASN A 897 19.04 -12.37 9.14
C ASN A 897 20.23 -12.75 8.25
N VAL A 898 19.96 -13.34 7.08
CA VAL A 898 21.02 -13.70 6.13
C VAL A 898 21.71 -12.45 5.57
N LEU A 899 20.94 -11.44 5.16
CA LEU A 899 21.48 -10.20 4.56
C LEU A 899 22.43 -9.48 5.52
N TYR A 900 22.06 -9.36 6.79
CA TYR A 900 22.84 -8.64 7.80
C TYR A 900 23.73 -9.56 8.65
N ARG A 901 23.90 -10.81 8.25
CA ARG A 901 24.79 -11.81 8.89
C ARG A 901 24.45 -12.04 10.36
N ARG A 902 23.16 -12.10 10.68
CA ARG A 902 22.63 -12.40 12.00
C ARG A 902 22.46 -13.91 12.19
N SER A 903 22.40 -14.37 13.44
CA SER A 903 22.05 -15.75 13.77
C SER A 903 20.60 -16.05 13.45
N ASP A 904 20.26 -17.34 13.27
CA ASP A 904 18.89 -17.74 12.96
C ASP A 904 17.92 -17.47 14.12
N ASP A 905 18.41 -17.48 15.36
CA ASP A 905 17.69 -17.13 16.60
C ASP A 905 17.73 -15.64 16.95
N TYR A 906 18.13 -14.77 16.03
CA TYR A 906 18.28 -13.33 16.30
C TYR A 906 17.00 -12.71 16.87
N TYR A 907 15.83 -13.06 16.33
CA TYR A 907 14.55 -12.49 16.75
C TYR A 907 14.13 -12.97 18.15
N ASP A 908 14.46 -14.19 18.54
CA ASP A 908 14.23 -14.71 19.90
C ASP A 908 15.05 -13.96 20.95
N THR A 909 16.20 -13.39 20.55
CA THR A 909 17.07 -12.61 21.43
C THR A 909 16.68 -11.12 21.53
N LEU A 910 15.80 -10.60 20.65
CA LEU A 910 15.51 -9.17 20.58
C LEU A 910 14.88 -8.62 21.86
N ALA A 911 13.93 -9.33 22.44
CA ALA A 911 13.26 -8.87 23.66
C ALA A 911 14.27 -8.68 24.82
N ALA A 912 15.23 -9.59 24.99
CA ALA A 912 16.29 -9.48 25.99
C ALA A 912 17.21 -8.27 25.71
N ARG A 913 17.53 -8.02 24.43
CA ARG A 913 18.35 -6.86 24.02
C ARG A 913 17.64 -5.54 24.32
N TYR A 914 16.36 -5.42 23.99
CA TYR A 914 15.57 -4.22 24.30
C TYR A 914 15.47 -3.98 25.82
N ARG A 915 15.24 -5.05 26.63
CA ARG A 915 15.20 -4.93 28.09
C ARG A 915 16.51 -4.40 28.69
N ALA A 916 17.64 -4.76 28.11
CA ALA A 916 18.96 -4.34 28.56
C ALA A 916 19.31 -2.89 28.21
N MET A 917 18.61 -2.26 27.26
CA MET A 917 18.92 -0.92 26.78
C MET A 917 18.76 0.15 27.87
N THR A 918 19.67 1.11 27.86
CA THR A 918 19.66 2.30 28.71
C THR A 918 19.60 3.57 27.90
N ALA A 919 19.09 4.67 28.47
CA ALA A 919 19.08 5.96 27.79
C ALA A 919 20.48 6.44 27.39
N ALA A 920 21.49 6.18 28.22
CA ALA A 920 22.88 6.52 27.95
C ALA A 920 23.46 5.77 26.73
N GLU A 921 23.07 4.52 26.52
CA GLU A 921 23.48 3.73 25.32
C GLU A 921 22.78 4.26 24.07
N LEU A 922 21.49 4.57 24.14
CA LEU A 922 20.76 5.15 23.02
C LEU A 922 21.35 6.50 22.62
N ASP A 923 21.58 7.37 23.59
CA ASP A 923 22.22 8.66 23.40
C ASP A 923 23.61 8.55 22.80
N LYS A 924 24.40 7.59 23.28
CA LYS A 924 25.74 7.34 22.75
C LYS A 924 25.65 6.85 21.31
N ALA A 925 24.79 5.89 21.02
CA ALA A 925 24.61 5.36 19.68
C ALA A 925 24.21 6.45 18.67
N ALA A 926 23.25 7.32 19.05
CA ALA A 926 22.84 8.46 18.22
C ALA A 926 23.98 9.46 18.01
N ARG A 927 24.67 9.88 19.06
CA ARG A 927 25.80 10.83 18.99
C ARG A 927 26.98 10.30 18.18
N ASP A 928 27.28 9.02 18.29
CA ASP A 928 28.36 8.40 17.53
C ASP A 928 28.03 8.31 16.04
N ALA A 929 26.78 8.06 15.69
CA ALA A 929 26.33 7.81 14.32
C ALA A 929 25.84 9.08 13.59
N ILE A 930 24.97 9.88 14.20
CA ILE A 930 24.33 11.04 13.55
C ILE A 930 25.18 12.30 13.77
N LYS A 931 25.52 12.98 12.70
CA LYS A 931 26.28 14.25 12.69
C LYS A 931 25.41 15.33 12.06
N ALA A 932 24.72 16.09 12.88
CA ALA A 932 23.75 17.10 12.44
C ALA A 932 24.35 18.16 11.49
N ASP A 933 25.61 18.50 11.71
CA ASP A 933 26.39 19.48 10.93
C ASP A 933 26.85 18.94 9.56
N GLN A 934 26.72 17.63 9.32
CA GLN A 934 27.11 16.98 8.08
C GLN A 934 25.94 16.71 7.12
N MET A 935 24.71 17.05 7.49
CA MET A 935 23.53 16.76 6.69
C MET A 935 23.49 17.58 5.40
N VAL A 936 23.12 16.91 4.32
CA VAL A 936 22.76 17.51 3.03
C VAL A 936 21.24 17.53 2.94
N TRP A 937 20.69 18.67 2.56
CA TRP A 937 19.25 18.86 2.42
C TRP A 937 18.86 19.01 0.96
N VAL A 938 17.94 18.21 0.48
CA VAL A 938 17.27 18.39 -0.80
C VAL A 938 15.87 18.91 -0.51
N VAL A 939 15.53 20.02 -1.10
CA VAL A 939 14.21 20.66 -0.96
C VAL A 939 13.58 20.71 -2.33
N VAL A 940 12.40 20.08 -2.49
CA VAL A 940 11.63 20.13 -3.74
C VAL A 940 10.44 21.04 -3.53
N GLY A 941 10.36 22.15 -4.27
CA GLY A 941 9.29 23.13 -4.12
C GLY A 941 9.46 24.33 -5.05
N ASP A 942 8.55 25.30 -4.95
CA ASP A 942 8.57 26.52 -5.77
C ASP A 942 9.67 27.48 -5.30
N ALA A 943 10.77 27.54 -6.07
CA ALA A 943 11.91 28.37 -5.72
C ALA A 943 11.57 29.85 -5.58
N ALA A 944 10.59 30.36 -6.35
CA ALA A 944 10.17 31.76 -6.25
C ALA A 944 9.52 32.09 -4.89
N LYS A 945 8.88 31.11 -4.26
CA LYS A 945 8.21 31.27 -2.96
C LYS A 945 9.11 30.97 -1.77
N ILE A 946 10.04 30.01 -1.92
CA ILE A 946 10.74 29.45 -0.76
C ILE A 946 12.22 29.83 -0.68
N ARG A 947 12.84 30.29 -1.77
CA ARG A 947 14.29 30.57 -1.81
C ARG A 947 14.76 31.51 -0.68
N SER A 948 14.03 32.62 -0.47
CA SER A 948 14.36 33.61 0.55
C SER A 948 14.26 33.08 1.98
N GLN A 949 13.41 32.07 2.23
CA GLN A 949 13.27 31.44 3.54
C GLN A 949 14.52 30.63 3.93
N LEU A 950 15.35 30.23 2.95
CA LEU A 950 16.52 29.37 3.14
C LEU A 950 17.80 30.18 3.46
N ASP A 951 17.84 31.48 3.18
CA ASP A 951 19.03 32.32 3.33
C ASP A 951 19.54 32.44 4.78
N GLY A 952 18.63 32.33 5.76
CA GLY A 952 18.95 32.45 7.19
C GLY A 952 19.43 31.15 7.87
N LEU A 953 19.51 30.03 7.15
CA LEU A 953 19.75 28.70 7.73
C LEU A 953 21.24 28.38 7.93
N GLY A 954 22.18 29.26 7.54
CA GLY A 954 23.62 29.07 7.69
C GLY A 954 24.23 28.02 6.77
N LEU A 955 23.54 27.62 5.72
CA LEU A 955 24.00 26.65 4.73
C LEU A 955 24.00 27.24 3.32
N PRO A 956 24.98 26.89 2.46
CA PRO A 956 24.95 27.25 1.06
C PRO A 956 23.71 26.71 0.38
N VAL A 957 23.04 27.52 -0.45
CA VAL A 957 21.83 27.13 -1.18
C VAL A 957 22.12 27.11 -2.68
N GLU A 958 21.96 25.95 -3.28
CA GLU A 958 22.09 25.73 -4.72
C GLU A 958 20.69 25.49 -5.31
N VAL A 959 20.30 26.26 -6.32
CA VAL A 959 19.02 26.06 -7.02
C VAL A 959 19.28 25.28 -8.29
N VAL A 960 18.57 24.16 -8.46
CA VAL A 960 18.64 23.33 -9.65
C VAL A 960 17.24 23.21 -10.28
N PRO A 961 17.12 23.18 -11.60
CA PRO A 961 15.82 22.93 -12.22
C PRO A 961 15.35 21.50 -11.85
N ALA A 962 14.04 21.30 -11.72
CA ALA A 962 13.50 19.97 -11.83
C ALA A 962 13.93 19.44 -13.22
N ALA A 963 14.57 18.30 -13.28
CA ALA A 963 15.03 17.74 -14.54
C ALA A 963 13.84 17.64 -15.52
N GLN A 964 13.97 18.27 -16.68
CA GLN A 964 13.02 18.18 -17.80
C GLN A 964 13.22 16.85 -18.53
#